data_72b3ae1efe17924671cbfb9eafd42f12
#
_entry.id   72b3ae1efe17924671cbfb9eafd42f12
#
_cell.length_a   1.000
_cell.length_b   1.000
_cell.length_c   1.000
_cell.angle_alpha   90.00
_cell.angle_beta   90.00
_cell.angle_gamma   90.00
#
_symmetry.space_group_name_H-M   'P 1'
#
loop_
_entity.id
_entity.type
_entity.pdbx_description
1 polymer ?
#
loop_
_entity_poly.entity_id
_entity_poly.type
_entity_poly.pdbx_seq_one_letter_code
_entity_poly.pdbx_strand_id
1 'polypeptide(L)'
;MKTILTTGAAICALMAGAAQAQVIQTPGADPVSAADQAGVLVFTPDFFASSSPNTALDMIARLPGFQFNPGNNGTRGFAGAAGNVLIDGDRPAAKSDGLEGVLRRISADSVERVELIRGGAPGIDMQGQTVVANVVLKRTVTTERVLETNAYFYPDGYVGPLIAGQWSRREGENQTEASFSTTTDRTDGTSDGFRRRYDTSGALIQDADLVLWDRFRNARVTGGLQRTVGGGRLRVNGLLNWQNNENEQDLLIRSGPGADSFNVEENSEVEGEFGVNWSRDLSPRTSIELTALQRYEVEDYVGDSASAGQTSTFTADATGGESIARGVLRFRPNDRWAYETGGEVAYNFLDSDTAYSENGVPVPLGNASVKVEELRGEVFGQVTWRPSDRWTLEAGLRVEVSEISQSGDTDLSKSFVYPKPRIQTTFTPAPGHQFRLRLEREVGQLDFGDFVASADIDIGQVEAGNPDLEPQKAWVFEGVYERRFWDKGVLDFTYSHAEIEDVVDLIPLTGGFEGVGNIGDGTSDFFQIRLTLPTDRLGIPGGRLQARGSWSKTRVIDPLTGEERRFQGNQGFGCGVDFNQDLAGGRWAWGVQHGCNIDRGKAFRIREVREFYAEPFVTVYGQWKPDERTTVRVDLGNATNRATGYDRDIYTGPRDVSPIAFREVRRTQMSPWVFVQVRRTF
;
A
#
# COMPACT_ATOMS: atom_id res chain seq x y z
N MET A 1 -17.86 -4.70 3.67
CA MET A 1 -16.57 -5.27 3.27
C MET A 1 -15.63 -4.23 2.66
N LYS A 2 -15.94 -3.59 1.53
CA LYS A 2 -15.02 -2.65 0.88
C LYS A 2 -14.63 -1.41 1.68
N THR A 3 -15.57 -0.79 2.37
CA THR A 3 -15.30 0.44 3.12
C THR A 3 -14.36 0.19 4.30
N ILE A 4 -14.38 -0.98 4.88
CA ILE A 4 -13.52 -1.37 6.01
C ILE A 4 -12.14 -1.78 5.51
N LEU A 5 -12.02 -2.55 4.42
CA LEU A 5 -10.75 -2.93 3.82
C LEU A 5 -9.98 -1.73 3.23
N THR A 6 -10.69 -0.77 2.60
CA THR A 6 -10.03 0.44 2.08
C THR A 6 -9.62 1.40 3.18
N THR A 7 -10.36 1.48 4.29
CA THR A 7 -9.97 2.31 5.44
C THR A 7 -8.79 1.68 6.19
N GLY A 8 -8.81 0.37 6.42
CA GLY A 8 -7.70 -0.37 7.02
C GLY A 8 -6.42 -0.34 6.18
N ALA A 9 -6.51 -0.58 4.88
CA ALA A 9 -5.37 -0.54 3.97
C ALA A 9 -4.84 0.89 3.76
N ALA A 10 -5.71 1.89 3.70
CA ALA A 10 -5.29 3.30 3.62
C ALA A 10 -4.66 3.79 4.94
N ILE A 11 -5.14 3.31 6.07
CA ILE A 11 -4.59 3.64 7.41
C ILE A 11 -3.25 2.93 7.61
N CYS A 12 -3.11 1.66 7.22
CA CYS A 12 -1.80 0.98 7.23
C CYS A 12 -0.79 1.65 6.29
N ALA A 13 -1.21 2.17 5.14
CA ALA A 13 -0.32 2.91 4.24
C ALA A 13 0.09 4.29 4.80
N LEU A 14 -0.76 4.94 5.59
CA LEU A 14 -0.44 6.19 6.28
C LEU A 14 0.46 5.96 7.52
N MET A 15 0.28 4.84 8.23
CA MET A 15 1.12 4.47 9.38
C MET A 15 2.50 3.94 8.97
N ALA A 16 2.63 3.29 7.80
CA ALA A 16 3.92 2.88 7.25
C ALA A 16 4.85 4.05 6.89
N GLY A 17 4.31 5.26 6.71
CA GLY A 17 5.10 6.48 6.51
C GLY A 17 5.78 7.04 7.76
N ALA A 18 5.45 6.56 8.96
CA ALA A 18 5.88 7.19 10.22
C ALA A 18 7.19 6.65 10.82
N ALA A 19 7.77 5.56 10.30
CA ALA A 19 8.92 4.93 10.91
C ALA A 19 10.21 5.08 10.10
N GLN A 20 10.64 6.31 9.84
CA GLN A 20 11.95 6.58 9.23
C GLN A 20 12.84 7.39 10.16
N ALA A 21 13.72 6.69 10.86
CA ALA A 21 14.72 7.31 11.72
C ALA A 21 16.05 7.58 10.99
N GLN A 22 16.79 8.57 11.41
CA GLN A 22 18.01 9.13 10.79
C GLN A 22 19.19 9.46 11.71
N VAL A 23 20.17 10.15 11.18
CA VAL A 23 21.55 10.00 11.33
C VAL A 23 22.49 11.15 11.03
N ILE A 24 23.75 11.17 11.51
CA ILE A 24 24.77 12.19 11.38
C ILE A 24 26.03 11.77 10.64
N GLN A 25 26.63 12.68 9.87
CA GLN A 25 27.93 12.56 9.24
C GLN A 25 29.05 13.36 9.93
N THR A 26 30.25 12.80 9.87
CA THR A 26 31.52 13.52 10.01
C THR A 26 32.12 13.83 8.64
N PRO A 27 32.77 14.99 8.41
CA PRO A 27 33.32 15.36 7.11
C PRO A 27 34.62 14.60 6.81
N GLY A 28 34.70 13.95 5.67
CA GLY A 28 35.97 13.56 5.10
C GLY A 28 36.10 12.11 4.64
N ALA A 29 35.25 11.67 3.73
CA ALA A 29 35.56 10.65 2.74
C ALA A 29 34.50 10.73 1.62
N ASP A 30 34.93 10.75 0.37
CA ASP A 30 34.04 10.59 -0.77
C ASP A 30 33.43 9.18 -0.73
N PRO A 31 32.14 9.03 -0.42
CA PRO A 31 31.56 7.69 -0.16
C PRO A 31 30.94 7.06 -1.40
N VAL A 32 31.16 7.60 -2.58
CA VAL A 32 30.74 6.98 -3.83
C VAL A 32 31.98 6.37 -4.46
N SER A 33 32.23 5.11 -4.17
CA SER A 33 33.12 4.30 -4.99
C SER A 33 32.46 4.17 -6.36
N ALA A 34 32.91 4.98 -7.31
CA ALA A 34 32.48 4.96 -8.68
C ALA A 34 32.96 3.68 -9.38
N ALA A 35 32.25 2.61 -9.16
CA ALA A 35 32.05 1.59 -10.18
C ALA A 35 30.72 1.95 -10.85
N ASP A 36 30.70 3.01 -11.64
CA ASP A 36 29.60 3.36 -12.54
C ASP A 36 29.52 2.29 -13.64
N GLN A 37 29.10 1.09 -13.26
CA GLN A 37 28.62 0.12 -14.23
C GLN A 37 27.26 0.64 -14.67
N ALA A 38 27.23 1.29 -15.83
CA ALA A 38 26.08 1.80 -16.55
C ALA A 38 24.71 1.62 -15.83
N GLY A 39 24.31 2.63 -15.00
CA GLY A 39 23.00 2.66 -14.35
C GLY A 39 22.92 2.09 -12.92
N VAL A 40 24.02 1.62 -12.32
CA VAL A 40 24.04 1.13 -10.93
C VAL A 40 24.89 2.04 -10.06
N LEU A 41 24.32 2.55 -8.95
CA LEU A 41 25.04 3.30 -7.92
C LEU A 41 25.20 2.41 -6.69
N VAL A 42 26.43 2.29 -6.17
CA VAL A 42 26.75 1.44 -5.02
C VAL A 42 26.93 2.30 -3.78
N PHE A 43 26.21 1.97 -2.71
CA PHE A 43 26.29 2.59 -1.39
C PHE A 43 26.82 1.59 -0.38
N THR A 44 28.00 1.83 0.17
CA THR A 44 28.60 0.99 1.21
C THR A 44 28.10 1.38 2.60
N PRO A 45 28.29 0.56 3.64
CA PRO A 45 27.94 0.90 5.03
C PRO A 45 28.49 2.27 5.48
N ASP A 46 29.65 2.69 4.98
CA ASP A 46 30.27 4.00 5.31
C ASP A 46 29.39 5.18 4.88
N PHE A 47 28.67 5.06 3.77
CA PHE A 47 27.68 6.08 3.36
C PHE A 47 26.60 6.26 4.41
N PHE A 48 26.25 5.19 5.10
CA PHE A 48 25.21 5.18 6.12
C PHE A 48 25.76 5.36 7.55
N ALA A 49 27.08 5.31 7.76
CA ALA A 49 27.71 5.28 9.08
C ALA A 49 27.34 6.46 9.96
N SER A 50 27.24 7.63 9.34
CA SER A 50 26.73 8.81 10.04
C SER A 50 25.28 8.64 10.46
N SER A 51 24.58 7.63 9.89
CA SER A 51 23.18 7.30 10.06
C SER A 51 22.97 6.29 11.14
N SER A 52 23.93 5.57 11.51
CA SER A 52 23.76 4.43 12.41
C SER A 52 22.44 3.68 12.14
N PRO A 53 22.12 3.24 10.90
CA PRO A 53 20.87 2.56 10.61
C PRO A 53 20.76 1.31 11.45
N ASN A 54 19.56 0.93 11.85
CA ASN A 54 19.35 -0.33 12.58
C ASN A 54 18.98 -1.46 11.61
N THR A 55 18.35 -1.13 10.50
CA THR A 55 17.77 -2.10 9.56
C THR A 55 18.12 -1.74 8.10
N ALA A 56 17.95 -2.72 7.21
CA ALA A 56 18.03 -2.47 5.78
C ALA A 56 16.98 -1.46 5.32
N LEU A 57 15.78 -1.44 5.91
CA LEU A 57 14.77 -0.45 5.61
C LEU A 57 15.26 0.98 5.92
N ASP A 58 15.96 1.16 7.05
CA ASP A 58 16.55 2.45 7.39
C ASP A 58 17.59 2.88 6.34
N MET A 59 18.37 1.95 5.80
CA MET A 59 19.33 2.24 4.74
C MET A 59 18.62 2.61 3.42
N ILE A 60 17.61 1.84 3.04
CA ILE A 60 16.81 2.08 1.83
C ILE A 60 16.14 3.45 1.86
N ALA A 61 15.56 3.82 2.98
CA ALA A 61 14.91 5.12 3.17
C ALA A 61 15.85 6.32 2.98
N ARG A 62 17.18 6.08 2.97
CA ARG A 62 18.21 7.11 2.84
C ARG A 62 18.85 7.20 1.49
N LEU A 63 18.52 6.31 0.59
CA LEU A 63 19.07 6.34 -0.76
C LEU A 63 18.64 7.63 -1.48
N PRO A 64 19.58 8.37 -2.05
CA PRO A 64 19.24 9.60 -2.76
C PRO A 64 18.36 9.33 -4.00
N GLY A 65 17.20 9.98 -4.06
CA GLY A 65 16.26 9.84 -5.18
C GLY A 65 15.62 8.45 -5.30
N PHE A 66 15.64 7.66 -4.25
CA PHE A 66 14.88 6.43 -4.16
C PHE A 66 13.64 6.66 -3.29
N GLN A 67 12.51 6.21 -3.78
CA GLN A 67 11.29 6.10 -3.01
C GLN A 67 10.98 4.62 -2.85
N PHE A 68 10.90 4.19 -1.63
CA PHE A 68 10.49 2.82 -1.32
C PHE A 68 9.03 2.60 -1.76
N ASN A 69 8.83 1.55 -2.56
CA ASN A 69 7.53 1.03 -2.94
C ASN A 69 7.44 -0.41 -2.40
N PRO A 70 6.60 -0.67 -1.40
CA PRO A 70 6.47 -2.03 -0.85
C PRO A 70 5.82 -3.02 -1.81
N GLY A 71 5.24 -2.55 -2.93
CA GLY A 71 4.39 -3.33 -3.81
C GLY A 71 2.91 -3.24 -3.39
N ASN A 72 2.08 -3.99 -4.08
CA ASN A 72 0.66 -4.12 -3.78
C ASN A 72 0.31 -5.58 -3.46
N ASN A 73 0.15 -5.89 -2.19
CA ASN A 73 -0.14 -7.25 -1.71
C ASN A 73 -1.54 -7.74 -2.12
N GLY A 74 -2.48 -6.82 -2.38
CA GLY A 74 -3.83 -7.12 -2.86
C GLY A 74 -3.90 -7.48 -4.35
N THR A 75 -2.82 -7.25 -5.13
CA THR A 75 -2.77 -7.64 -6.54
C THR A 75 -2.58 -9.14 -6.64
N ARG A 76 -3.49 -9.86 -7.31
CA ARG A 76 -3.37 -11.31 -7.52
C ARG A 76 -2.24 -11.65 -8.48
N GLY A 77 -1.50 -12.74 -8.21
CA GLY A 77 -0.26 -13.10 -8.89
C GLY A 77 0.94 -12.28 -8.45
N PHE A 78 2.10 -12.54 -9.06
CA PHE A 78 3.33 -11.76 -8.82
C PHE A 78 3.47 -10.59 -9.80
N ALA A 79 2.79 -10.61 -10.94
CA ALA A 79 2.85 -9.55 -11.94
C ALA A 79 2.16 -8.29 -11.42
N GLY A 80 2.92 -7.21 -11.20
CA GLY A 80 2.41 -5.94 -10.65
C GLY A 80 2.36 -5.86 -9.12
N ALA A 81 2.42 -6.99 -8.40
CA ALA A 81 2.46 -7.01 -6.94
C ALA A 81 3.82 -6.61 -6.35
N ALA A 82 4.89 -6.71 -7.14
CA ALA A 82 6.25 -6.59 -6.65
C ALA A 82 6.65 -5.16 -6.29
N GLY A 83 7.19 -4.98 -5.10
CA GLY A 83 7.86 -3.77 -4.68
C GLY A 83 9.19 -3.50 -5.42
N ASN A 84 9.85 -2.42 -5.08
CA ASN A 84 11.06 -1.96 -5.79
C ASN A 84 12.38 -2.25 -5.03
N VAL A 85 12.41 -3.26 -4.17
CA VAL A 85 13.65 -3.70 -3.49
C VAL A 85 13.88 -5.19 -3.70
N LEU A 86 15.12 -5.54 -4.01
CA LEU A 86 15.66 -6.90 -4.10
C LEU A 86 16.53 -7.19 -2.89
N ILE A 87 16.68 -8.48 -2.55
CA ILE A 87 17.59 -8.96 -1.53
C ILE A 87 18.51 -10.03 -2.15
N ASP A 88 19.80 -9.74 -2.22
CA ASP A 88 20.82 -10.57 -2.93
C ASP A 88 20.42 -10.84 -4.40
N GLY A 89 19.77 -9.88 -5.06
CA GLY A 89 19.36 -9.95 -6.46
C GLY A 89 17.99 -10.58 -6.71
N ASP A 90 17.34 -11.17 -5.70
CA ASP A 90 16.04 -11.83 -5.82
C ASP A 90 14.93 -11.02 -5.12
N ARG A 91 13.70 -11.20 -5.56
CA ARG A 91 12.51 -10.71 -4.86
C ARG A 91 12.09 -11.71 -3.78
N PRO A 92 11.63 -11.24 -2.60
CA PRO A 92 10.99 -12.13 -1.65
C PRO A 92 9.78 -12.84 -2.26
N ALA A 93 9.65 -14.15 -2.03
CA ALA A 93 8.47 -14.92 -2.42
C ALA A 93 7.38 -14.83 -1.33
N ALA A 94 7.11 -13.63 -0.87
CA ALA A 94 6.12 -13.33 0.15
C ALA A 94 5.24 -12.17 -0.33
N LYS A 95 3.94 -12.26 -0.10
CA LYS A 95 2.98 -11.18 -0.35
C LYS A 95 2.49 -10.60 0.97
N SER A 96 1.95 -11.43 1.85
CA SER A 96 1.39 -11.01 3.13
C SER A 96 2.44 -10.55 4.13
N ASP A 97 3.67 -11.12 4.05
CA ASP A 97 4.84 -10.64 4.81
C ASP A 97 5.54 -9.46 4.11
N GLY A 98 4.84 -8.60 3.50
CA GLY A 98 5.25 -7.42 2.74
C GLY A 98 6.75 -7.06 2.76
N LEU A 99 7.25 -6.51 1.68
CA LEU A 99 8.68 -6.16 1.51
C LEU A 99 9.21 -5.27 2.65
N GLU A 100 8.38 -4.42 3.23
CA GLU A 100 8.74 -3.57 4.37
C GLU A 100 9.06 -4.41 5.62
N GLY A 101 8.21 -5.40 5.94
CA GLY A 101 8.42 -6.31 7.07
C GLY A 101 9.71 -7.09 6.92
N VAL A 102 10.00 -7.61 5.73
CA VAL A 102 11.26 -8.31 5.43
C VAL A 102 12.47 -7.39 5.63
N LEU A 103 12.44 -6.17 5.12
CA LEU A 103 13.56 -5.21 5.24
C LEU A 103 13.78 -4.72 6.69
N ARG A 104 12.72 -4.62 7.49
CA ARG A 104 12.82 -4.30 8.93
C ARG A 104 13.53 -5.39 9.73
N ARG A 105 13.44 -6.64 9.27
CA ARG A 105 14.09 -7.79 9.93
C ARG A 105 15.56 -7.94 9.56
N ILE A 106 16.02 -7.37 8.46
CA ILE A 106 17.43 -7.38 8.07
C ILE A 106 18.17 -6.30 8.86
N SER A 107 19.10 -6.70 9.74
CA SER A 107 19.98 -5.77 10.44
C SER A 107 20.87 -5.02 9.45
N ALA A 108 21.08 -3.72 9.67
CA ALA A 108 22.02 -2.93 8.89
C ALA A 108 23.46 -3.48 8.94
N ASP A 109 23.84 -4.11 10.06
CA ASP A 109 25.16 -4.73 10.22
C ASP A 109 25.35 -5.95 9.31
N SER A 110 24.26 -6.60 8.89
CA SER A 110 24.28 -7.72 7.94
C SER A 110 24.36 -7.26 6.48
N VAL A 111 24.19 -5.97 6.19
CA VAL A 111 24.27 -5.43 4.83
C VAL A 111 25.73 -5.18 4.44
N GLU A 112 26.15 -5.73 3.30
CA GLU A 112 27.45 -5.46 2.68
C GLU A 112 27.44 -4.15 1.90
N ARG A 113 26.38 -3.94 1.10
CA ARG A 113 26.16 -2.74 0.30
C ARG A 113 24.71 -2.67 -0.16
N VAL A 114 24.29 -1.49 -0.58
CA VAL A 114 23.03 -1.28 -1.29
C VAL A 114 23.33 -0.79 -2.69
N GLU A 115 22.78 -1.44 -3.70
CA GLU A 115 22.92 -1.10 -5.11
C GLU A 115 21.64 -0.43 -5.58
N LEU A 116 21.73 0.81 -6.04
CA LEU A 116 20.58 1.55 -6.59
C LEU A 116 20.64 1.47 -8.12
N ILE A 117 19.67 0.80 -8.70
CA ILE A 117 19.60 0.41 -10.10
C ILE A 117 18.56 1.28 -10.78
N ARG A 118 18.99 1.99 -11.80
CA ARG A 118 18.16 2.93 -12.56
C ARG A 118 18.17 2.57 -14.04
N GLY A 119 16.97 2.49 -14.63
CA GLY A 119 16.84 2.34 -16.07
C GLY A 119 17.43 1.05 -16.65
N GLY A 120 16.92 -0.09 -16.25
CA GLY A 120 17.16 -1.35 -16.93
C GLY A 120 18.58 -1.88 -16.83
N ALA A 121 19.12 -2.10 -15.62
CA ALA A 121 20.38 -2.80 -15.46
C ALA A 121 20.26 -4.22 -16.03
N PRO A 122 21.23 -4.70 -16.87
CA PRO A 122 21.13 -6.01 -17.49
C PRO A 122 21.03 -7.11 -16.44
N GLY A 123 19.99 -7.98 -16.57
CA GLY A 123 19.81 -9.16 -15.75
C GLY A 123 19.13 -8.92 -14.40
N ILE A 124 18.52 -7.78 -14.24
CA ILE A 124 17.67 -7.46 -13.09
C ILE A 124 16.25 -7.28 -13.60
N ASP A 125 15.34 -8.09 -13.06
CA ASP A 125 13.91 -7.96 -13.34
C ASP A 125 13.37 -6.69 -12.66
N MET A 126 13.17 -5.65 -13.43
CA MET A 126 12.61 -4.39 -12.93
C MET A 126 11.10 -4.48 -12.65
N GLN A 127 10.40 -5.49 -13.20
CA GLN A 127 8.94 -5.69 -13.08
C GLN A 127 8.11 -4.39 -13.16
N GLY A 128 8.43 -3.57 -14.15
CA GLY A 128 7.75 -2.31 -14.29
C GLY A 128 8.33 -1.15 -13.49
N GLN A 129 9.16 -1.39 -12.51
CA GLN A 129 9.76 -0.34 -11.70
C GLN A 129 10.81 0.44 -12.49
N THR A 130 10.85 1.75 -12.32
CA THR A 130 11.84 2.62 -12.98
C THR A 130 13.16 2.68 -12.22
N VAL A 131 13.13 2.41 -10.91
CA VAL A 131 14.26 2.38 -10.01
C VAL A 131 14.08 1.25 -9.01
N VAL A 132 15.10 0.42 -8.85
CA VAL A 132 15.13 -0.71 -7.93
C VAL A 132 16.35 -0.59 -7.03
N ALA A 133 16.21 -0.88 -5.73
CA ALA A 133 17.33 -1.04 -4.82
C ALA A 133 17.59 -2.53 -4.59
N ASN A 134 18.87 -2.94 -4.56
CA ASN A 134 19.28 -4.30 -4.23
C ASN A 134 20.10 -4.28 -2.93
N VAL A 135 19.57 -4.89 -1.89
CA VAL A 135 20.26 -5.07 -0.59
C VAL A 135 21.12 -6.31 -0.68
N VAL A 136 22.44 -6.14 -0.73
CA VAL A 136 23.39 -7.23 -0.78
C VAL A 136 23.88 -7.53 0.64
N LEU A 137 23.76 -8.78 1.07
CA LEU A 137 24.04 -9.20 2.44
C LEU A 137 25.45 -9.78 2.59
N LYS A 138 26.09 -9.53 3.74
CA LYS A 138 27.37 -10.11 4.10
C LYS A 138 27.27 -11.63 4.19
N ARG A 139 28.30 -12.34 3.76
CA ARG A 139 28.38 -13.81 3.79
C ARG A 139 29.08 -14.35 5.04
N THR A 140 29.28 -13.54 6.07
CA THR A 140 29.90 -13.91 7.33
C THR A 140 28.95 -14.70 8.23
N VAL A 141 29.47 -15.46 9.17
CA VAL A 141 28.65 -16.13 10.19
C VAL A 141 28.16 -15.07 11.18
N THR A 142 26.83 -14.86 11.22
CA THR A 142 26.19 -13.94 12.16
C THR A 142 25.01 -14.63 12.83
N THR A 143 24.79 -14.31 14.08
CA THR A 143 23.55 -14.65 14.81
C THR A 143 23.06 -13.39 15.49
N GLU A 144 21.85 -13.01 15.21
CA GLU A 144 21.24 -11.80 15.75
C GLU A 144 19.94 -12.14 16.46
N ARG A 145 19.68 -11.42 17.53
CA ARG A 145 18.41 -11.45 18.25
C ARG A 145 17.97 -10.01 18.47
N VAL A 146 16.75 -9.71 18.13
CA VAL A 146 16.17 -8.37 18.30
C VAL A 146 14.93 -8.50 19.17
N LEU A 147 14.83 -7.63 20.16
CA LEU A 147 13.59 -7.40 20.91
C LEU A 147 13.16 -5.97 20.71
N GLU A 148 11.91 -5.78 20.40
CA GLU A 148 11.27 -4.49 20.25
C GLU A 148 10.03 -4.46 21.13
N THR A 149 9.91 -3.41 21.94
CA THR A 149 8.73 -3.14 22.77
C THR A 149 8.29 -1.72 22.49
N ASN A 150 7.03 -1.56 22.12
CA ASN A 150 6.44 -0.27 21.80
C ASN A 150 5.17 -0.08 22.62
N ALA A 151 4.79 1.16 22.85
CA ALA A 151 3.49 1.48 23.42
C ALA A 151 2.97 2.81 22.89
N TYR A 152 1.69 2.84 22.55
CA TYR A 152 0.92 4.06 22.31
C TYR A 152 0.27 4.49 23.61
N PHE A 153 0.33 5.77 23.92
CA PHE A 153 -0.30 6.38 25.09
C PHE A 153 -1.28 7.44 24.62
N TYR A 154 -2.54 7.28 25.00
CA TYR A 154 -3.63 8.17 24.64
C TYR A 154 -4.05 9.03 25.83
N PRO A 155 -4.60 10.24 25.61
CA PRO A 155 -4.97 11.16 26.71
C PRO A 155 -6.05 10.64 27.65
N ASP A 156 -6.90 9.71 27.19
CA ASP A 156 -7.93 9.05 27.99
C ASP A 156 -7.39 7.95 28.92
N GLY A 157 -6.06 7.71 28.90
CA GLY A 157 -5.37 6.72 29.71
C GLY A 157 -5.25 5.34 29.07
N TYR A 158 -5.76 5.13 27.84
CA TYR A 158 -5.53 3.88 27.14
C TYR A 158 -4.05 3.73 26.76
N VAL A 159 -3.55 2.49 26.84
CA VAL A 159 -2.20 2.12 26.44
C VAL A 159 -2.28 0.96 25.45
N GLY A 160 -1.79 1.17 24.23
CA GLY A 160 -1.71 0.18 23.18
C GLY A 160 -0.32 -0.45 23.11
N PRO A 161 -0.09 -1.65 23.68
CA PRO A 161 1.22 -2.30 23.65
C PRO A 161 1.48 -3.03 22.33
N LEU A 162 2.76 -3.03 21.91
CA LEU A 162 3.29 -3.88 20.86
C LEU A 162 4.58 -4.53 21.33
N ILE A 163 4.71 -5.83 21.11
CA ILE A 163 5.93 -6.60 21.40
C ILE A 163 6.30 -7.38 20.14
N ALA A 164 7.56 -7.26 19.72
CA ALA A 164 8.11 -8.03 18.63
C ALA A 164 9.46 -8.62 18.98
N GLY A 165 9.68 -9.87 18.59
CA GLY A 165 10.94 -10.57 18.74
C GLY A 165 11.38 -11.20 17.42
N GLN A 166 12.68 -11.19 17.19
CA GLN A 166 13.29 -11.75 16.00
C GLN A 166 14.56 -12.50 16.35
N TRP A 167 14.76 -13.61 15.67
CA TRP A 167 16.00 -14.34 15.66
C TRP A 167 16.41 -14.64 14.22
N SER A 168 17.66 -14.44 13.88
CA SER A 168 18.23 -14.84 12.61
C SER A 168 19.64 -15.41 12.77
N ARG A 169 19.97 -16.41 11.95
CA ARG A 169 21.33 -16.97 11.83
C ARG A 169 21.68 -17.11 10.36
N ARG A 170 22.81 -16.51 10.00
CA ARG A 170 23.42 -16.66 8.68
C ARG A 170 24.76 -17.37 8.80
N GLU A 171 25.05 -18.25 7.85
CA GLU A 171 26.31 -18.96 7.71
C GLU A 171 26.64 -19.13 6.22
N GLY A 172 27.45 -18.22 5.69
CA GLY A 172 27.69 -18.11 4.26
C GLY A 172 26.41 -17.77 3.49
N GLU A 173 26.00 -18.66 2.61
CA GLU A 173 24.75 -18.51 1.83
C GLU A 173 23.51 -19.06 2.57
N ASN A 174 23.72 -19.80 3.65
CA ASN A 174 22.61 -20.37 4.42
C ASN A 174 22.10 -19.35 5.42
N GLN A 175 20.76 -19.21 5.51
CA GLN A 175 20.09 -18.36 6.49
C GLN A 175 18.89 -19.10 7.09
N THR A 176 18.65 -18.86 8.35
CA THR A 176 17.41 -19.25 9.04
C THR A 176 16.96 -18.07 9.87
N GLU A 177 15.68 -17.78 9.83
CA GLU A 177 15.09 -16.68 10.60
C GLU A 177 13.71 -17.07 11.12
N ALA A 178 13.33 -16.45 12.23
CA ALA A 178 12.00 -16.51 12.80
C ALA A 178 11.67 -15.19 13.48
N SER A 179 10.42 -14.77 13.40
CA SER A 179 9.96 -13.60 14.14
C SER A 179 8.54 -13.82 14.67
N PHE A 180 8.21 -13.06 15.71
CA PHE A 180 6.85 -12.90 16.17
C PHE A 180 6.57 -11.45 16.49
N SER A 181 5.32 -11.03 16.37
CA SER A 181 4.85 -9.74 16.87
C SER A 181 3.41 -9.84 17.35
N THR A 182 3.07 -9.03 18.34
CA THR A 182 1.70 -8.86 18.79
C THR A 182 1.45 -7.39 19.07
N THR A 183 0.26 -6.92 18.70
CA THR A 183 -0.19 -5.54 18.88
C THR A 183 -1.60 -5.55 19.45
N THR A 184 -1.84 -4.62 20.38
CA THR A 184 -3.19 -4.19 20.74
C THR A 184 -3.16 -2.68 20.73
N ASP A 185 -3.94 -2.06 19.87
CA ASP A 185 -3.95 -0.61 19.71
C ASP A 185 -5.32 -0.10 19.29
N ARG A 186 -5.47 1.21 19.28
CA ARG A 186 -6.55 1.95 18.65
C ARG A 186 -6.09 2.48 17.32
N THR A 187 -6.99 2.49 16.35
CA THR A 187 -6.71 3.11 15.06
C THR A 187 -7.15 4.59 15.07
N ASP A 188 -6.97 5.27 13.95
CA ASP A 188 -7.48 6.64 13.74
C ASP A 188 -9.01 6.73 13.86
N GLY A 189 -9.73 5.61 13.99
CA GLY A 189 -11.17 5.53 14.18
C GLY A 189 -11.64 6.03 15.55
N THR A 190 -10.82 5.89 16.62
CA THR A 190 -11.21 6.36 17.95
C THR A 190 -11.19 7.88 18.06
N SER A 191 -12.36 8.49 18.13
CA SER A 191 -12.51 9.95 18.08
C SER A 191 -13.89 10.40 18.55
N ASP A 192 -13.98 11.64 19.03
CA ASP A 192 -15.22 12.30 19.38
C ASP A 192 -15.56 13.39 18.36
N GLY A 193 -16.84 13.67 18.21
CA GLY A 193 -17.24 14.69 17.26
C GLY A 193 -18.73 14.97 17.21
N PHE A 194 -19.20 15.37 16.03
CA PHE A 194 -20.60 15.69 15.82
C PHE A 194 -21.07 15.26 14.42
N ARG A 195 -22.39 15.04 14.32
CA ARG A 195 -23.14 14.97 13.09
C ARG A 195 -24.23 16.05 13.09
N ARG A 196 -24.25 16.92 12.08
CA ARG A 196 -25.25 17.98 11.92
C ARG A 196 -25.95 17.85 10.59
N ARG A 197 -27.28 18.01 10.61
CA ARG A 197 -28.10 18.06 9.41
C ARG A 197 -28.72 19.44 9.23
N TYR A 198 -28.72 19.91 8.01
CA TYR A 198 -29.23 21.19 7.59
C TYR A 198 -30.27 21.00 6.49
N ASP A 199 -31.36 21.75 6.52
CA ASP A 199 -32.30 21.80 5.41
C ASP A 199 -31.70 22.52 4.18
N THR A 200 -32.42 22.56 3.10
CA THR A 200 -31.98 23.20 1.84
C THR A 200 -31.86 24.74 1.94
N SER A 201 -32.39 25.36 2.99
CA SER A 201 -32.18 26.77 3.30
C SER A 201 -30.93 27.04 4.14
N GLY A 202 -30.29 25.99 4.65
CA GLY A 202 -29.13 26.06 5.54
C GLY A 202 -29.50 26.15 7.01
N ALA A 203 -30.77 25.97 7.40
CA ALA A 203 -31.18 25.93 8.81
C ALA A 203 -30.83 24.58 9.42
N LEU A 204 -30.24 24.58 10.65
CA LEU A 204 -29.92 23.38 11.41
C LEU A 204 -31.22 22.65 11.81
N ILE A 205 -31.40 21.40 11.36
CA ILE A 205 -32.61 20.61 11.66
C ILE A 205 -32.30 19.43 12.59
N GLN A 206 -31.04 19.02 12.74
CA GLN A 206 -30.61 18.00 13.70
C GLN A 206 -29.16 18.25 14.12
N ASP A 207 -28.88 18.11 15.43
CA ASP A 207 -27.53 18.12 16.02
C ASP A 207 -27.36 16.86 16.89
N ALA A 208 -26.25 16.16 16.71
CA ALA A 208 -25.93 14.95 17.43
C ALA A 208 -24.45 14.88 17.79
N ASP A 209 -24.14 14.32 18.95
CA ASP A 209 -22.80 13.87 19.28
C ASP A 209 -22.49 12.58 18.55
N LEU A 210 -21.24 12.43 18.19
CA LEU A 210 -20.69 11.25 17.56
C LEU A 210 -19.47 10.81 18.36
N VAL A 211 -19.51 9.58 18.88
CA VAL A 211 -18.41 8.95 19.59
C VAL A 211 -18.01 7.71 18.80
N LEU A 212 -16.76 7.63 18.44
CA LEU A 212 -16.18 6.49 17.75
C LEU A 212 -15.14 5.85 18.67
N TRP A 213 -15.23 4.54 18.79
CA TRP A 213 -14.24 3.75 19.50
C TRP A 213 -13.82 2.57 18.62
N ASP A 214 -12.53 2.30 18.61
CA ASP A 214 -11.97 1.28 17.73
C ASP A 214 -10.85 0.57 18.47
N ARG A 215 -10.72 -0.74 18.23
CA ARG A 215 -9.67 -1.56 18.83
C ARG A 215 -9.16 -2.58 17.78
N PHE A 216 -7.88 -2.48 17.51
CA PHE A 216 -7.16 -3.41 16.66
C PHE A 216 -6.29 -4.35 17.49
N ARG A 217 -6.36 -5.65 17.21
CA ARG A 217 -5.51 -6.69 17.80
C ARG A 217 -4.88 -7.49 16.67
N ASN A 218 -3.59 -7.80 16.83
CA ASN A 218 -2.87 -8.60 15.84
C ASN A 218 -1.85 -9.50 16.53
N ALA A 219 -1.69 -10.71 16.00
CA ALA A 219 -0.62 -11.63 16.36
C ALA A 219 -0.06 -12.26 15.07
N ARG A 220 1.23 -12.13 14.86
CA ARG A 220 1.91 -12.59 13.66
C ARG A 220 3.16 -13.40 13.99
N VAL A 221 3.36 -14.51 13.27
CA VAL A 221 4.56 -15.34 13.32
C VAL A 221 5.08 -15.52 11.90
N THR A 222 6.37 -15.33 11.69
CA THR A 222 7.02 -15.61 10.40
C THR A 222 8.24 -16.50 10.56
N GLY A 223 8.54 -17.29 9.52
CA GLY A 223 9.74 -18.10 9.44
C GLY A 223 10.36 -18.09 8.06
N GLY A 224 11.69 -18.12 7.99
CA GLY A 224 12.43 -18.12 6.72
C GLY A 224 13.61 -19.07 6.75
N LEU A 225 13.86 -19.72 5.61
CA LEU A 225 14.96 -20.63 5.40
C LEU A 225 15.60 -20.37 4.04
N GLN A 226 16.93 -20.17 4.00
CA GLN A 226 17.69 -20.15 2.74
C GLN A 226 18.76 -21.23 2.77
N ARG A 227 18.86 -22.01 1.69
CA ARG A 227 19.84 -23.08 1.52
C ARG A 227 20.32 -23.15 0.07
N THR A 228 21.54 -23.68 -0.11
CA THR A 228 22.02 -24.06 -1.45
C THR A 228 21.51 -25.46 -1.79
N VAL A 229 20.68 -25.57 -2.84
CA VAL A 229 20.07 -26.83 -3.29
C VAL A 229 20.20 -26.95 -4.81
N GLY A 230 20.73 -28.07 -5.30
CA GLY A 230 20.86 -28.32 -6.74
C GLY A 230 21.76 -27.31 -7.46
N GLY A 231 22.76 -26.72 -6.77
CA GLY A 231 23.63 -25.68 -7.30
C GLY A 231 22.94 -24.30 -7.49
N GLY A 232 21.75 -24.14 -6.92
CA GLY A 232 21.01 -22.89 -6.86
C GLY A 232 20.69 -22.51 -5.41
N ARG A 233 20.13 -21.32 -5.23
CA ARG A 233 19.68 -20.78 -3.95
C ARG A 233 18.19 -21.06 -3.78
N LEU A 234 17.83 -21.83 -2.78
CA LEU A 234 16.45 -22.09 -2.37
C LEU A 234 16.12 -21.20 -1.17
N ARG A 235 15.03 -20.44 -1.27
CA ARG A 235 14.41 -19.72 -0.16
C ARG A 235 13.02 -20.28 0.09
N VAL A 236 12.68 -20.44 1.35
CA VAL A 236 11.35 -20.84 1.81
C VAL A 236 10.95 -19.88 2.91
N ASN A 237 9.73 -19.36 2.85
CA ASN A 237 9.16 -18.50 3.87
C ASN A 237 7.74 -18.97 4.23
N GLY A 238 7.35 -18.68 5.45
CA GLY A 238 6.01 -18.95 5.94
C GLY A 238 5.55 -17.86 6.90
N LEU A 239 4.24 -17.64 6.92
CA LEU A 239 3.57 -16.65 7.77
C LEU A 239 2.28 -17.27 8.31
N LEU A 240 1.98 -16.97 9.57
CA LEU A 240 0.66 -17.09 10.18
C LEU A 240 0.33 -15.74 10.81
N ASN A 241 -0.85 -15.22 10.51
CA ASN A 241 -1.36 -13.96 11.00
C ASN A 241 -2.78 -14.14 11.51
N TRP A 242 -3.07 -13.60 12.66
CA TRP A 242 -4.41 -13.39 13.18
C TRP A 242 -4.60 -11.91 13.45
N GLN A 243 -5.75 -11.38 13.06
CA GLN A 243 -6.15 -10.02 13.39
C GLN A 243 -7.62 -9.96 13.73
N ASN A 244 -7.96 -9.00 14.58
CA ASN A 244 -9.32 -8.69 14.98
C ASN A 244 -9.44 -7.17 15.09
N ASN A 245 -10.47 -6.63 14.47
CA ASN A 245 -10.82 -5.22 14.51
C ASN A 245 -12.25 -5.08 15.04
N GLU A 246 -12.45 -4.23 16.03
CA GLU A 246 -13.73 -3.95 16.67
C GLU A 246 -13.96 -2.44 16.65
N ASN A 247 -15.06 -2.03 16.04
CA ASN A 247 -15.46 -0.63 15.90
C ASN A 247 -16.81 -0.42 16.57
N GLU A 248 -16.92 0.62 17.41
CA GLU A 248 -18.18 1.06 17.99
C GLU A 248 -18.45 2.50 17.58
N GLN A 249 -19.69 2.80 17.23
CA GLN A 249 -20.12 4.15 16.93
C GLN A 249 -21.41 4.48 17.66
N ASP A 250 -21.35 5.48 18.54
CA ASP A 250 -22.50 6.03 19.21
C ASP A 250 -22.88 7.37 18.60
N LEU A 251 -24.12 7.50 18.20
CA LEU A 251 -24.70 8.75 17.75
C LEU A 251 -25.82 9.17 18.71
N LEU A 252 -25.60 10.24 19.46
CA LEU A 252 -26.48 10.71 20.51
C LEU A 252 -27.16 12.03 20.08
N ILE A 253 -28.47 12.02 19.89
CA ILE A 253 -29.24 13.16 19.40
C ILE A 253 -29.36 14.23 20.50
N ARG A 254 -28.81 15.40 20.25
CA ARG A 254 -28.95 16.58 21.12
C ARG A 254 -30.18 17.40 20.82
N SER A 255 -30.53 17.55 19.54
CA SER A 255 -31.71 18.29 19.11
C SER A 255 -32.18 17.88 17.72
N GLY A 256 -33.45 18.11 17.43
CA GLY A 256 -34.11 17.76 16.18
C GLY A 256 -34.74 16.36 16.20
N PRO A 257 -35.34 15.92 15.07
CA PRO A 257 -35.99 14.62 14.95
C PRO A 257 -34.97 13.50 14.84
N GLY A 258 -35.35 12.30 15.25
CA GLY A 258 -34.56 11.08 15.20
C GLY A 258 -34.34 10.49 16.59
N ALA A 259 -33.63 9.38 16.65
CA ALA A 259 -33.26 8.71 17.90
C ALA A 259 -31.77 8.45 17.92
N ASP A 260 -31.25 8.18 19.10
CA ASP A 260 -29.88 7.71 19.28
C ASP A 260 -29.67 6.40 18.50
N SER A 261 -28.46 6.19 17.98
CA SER A 261 -28.07 4.95 17.34
C SER A 261 -26.73 4.46 17.88
N PHE A 262 -26.61 3.15 17.96
CA PHE A 262 -25.46 2.42 18.46
C PHE A 262 -25.09 1.36 17.42
N ASN A 263 -23.89 1.43 16.90
CA ASN A 263 -23.38 0.48 15.92
C ASN A 263 -22.14 -0.20 16.48
N VAL A 264 -22.04 -1.51 16.28
CA VAL A 264 -20.86 -2.31 16.62
C VAL A 264 -20.50 -3.18 15.43
N GLU A 265 -19.25 -3.14 15.04
CA GLU A 265 -18.70 -3.98 13.98
C GLU A 265 -17.50 -4.75 14.51
N GLU A 266 -17.46 -6.03 14.26
CA GLU A 266 -16.32 -6.89 14.56
C GLU A 266 -15.89 -7.63 13.30
N ASN A 267 -14.60 -7.56 13.00
CA ASN A 267 -13.98 -8.30 11.90
C ASN A 267 -12.78 -9.10 12.42
N SER A 268 -12.80 -10.40 12.25
CA SER A 268 -11.74 -11.34 12.63
C SER A 268 -11.19 -12.04 11.39
N GLU A 269 -9.87 -12.07 11.24
CA GLU A 269 -9.21 -12.69 10.10
C GLU A 269 -8.05 -13.58 10.57
N VAL A 270 -7.95 -14.77 9.97
CA VAL A 270 -6.80 -15.67 10.08
C VAL A 270 -6.21 -15.91 8.71
N GLU A 271 -4.93 -15.64 8.56
CA GLU A 271 -4.22 -15.79 7.29
C GLU A 271 -3.00 -16.69 7.45
N GLY A 272 -2.80 -17.59 6.48
CA GLY A 272 -1.59 -18.39 6.33
C GLY A 272 -0.98 -18.25 4.95
N GLU A 273 0.35 -18.05 4.90
CA GLU A 273 1.10 -17.96 3.64
C GLU A 273 2.33 -18.86 3.66
N PHE A 274 2.62 -19.49 2.54
CA PHE A 274 3.82 -20.28 2.31
C PHE A 274 4.39 -19.96 0.93
N GLY A 275 5.67 -19.53 0.89
CA GLY A 275 6.37 -19.15 -0.33
C GLY A 275 7.65 -19.94 -0.53
N VAL A 276 7.96 -20.25 -1.79
CA VAL A 276 9.19 -20.89 -2.22
C VAL A 276 9.78 -20.13 -3.41
N ASN A 277 11.05 -19.79 -3.35
CA ASN A 277 11.79 -19.25 -4.49
C ASN A 277 13.08 -20.07 -4.67
N TRP A 278 13.35 -20.50 -5.90
CA TRP A 278 14.61 -21.15 -6.26
C TRP A 278 15.22 -20.45 -7.46
N SER A 279 16.47 -19.98 -7.31
CA SER A 279 17.20 -19.28 -8.35
C SER A 279 18.57 -19.93 -8.59
N ARG A 280 18.98 -20.01 -9.86
CA ARG A 280 20.26 -20.60 -10.25
C ARG A 280 20.84 -19.94 -11.50
N ASP A 281 22.13 -19.67 -11.46
CA ASP A 281 22.93 -19.36 -12.64
C ASP A 281 23.27 -20.66 -13.40
N LEU A 282 22.69 -20.83 -14.58
CA LEU A 282 22.97 -21.96 -15.48
C LEU A 282 24.29 -21.75 -16.21
N SER A 283 24.67 -20.50 -16.43
CA SER A 283 25.94 -20.06 -17.00
C SER A 283 26.21 -18.61 -16.57
N PRO A 284 27.40 -18.04 -16.81
CA PRO A 284 27.68 -16.61 -16.54
C PRO A 284 26.74 -15.63 -17.28
N ARG A 285 25.93 -16.13 -18.21
CA ARG A 285 25.02 -15.32 -19.05
C ARG A 285 23.57 -15.74 -18.96
N THR A 286 23.27 -16.79 -18.24
CA THR A 286 21.91 -17.37 -18.19
C THR A 286 21.55 -17.73 -16.77
N SER A 287 20.44 -17.21 -16.26
CA SER A 287 19.87 -17.58 -14.96
C SER A 287 18.41 -18.01 -15.10
N ILE A 288 17.98 -18.87 -14.21
CA ILE A 288 16.59 -19.31 -14.05
C ILE A 288 16.12 -19.00 -12.64
N GLU A 289 14.87 -18.62 -12.51
CA GLU A 289 14.17 -18.39 -11.26
C GLU A 289 12.81 -19.08 -11.30
N LEU A 290 12.49 -19.83 -10.25
CA LEU A 290 11.20 -20.48 -10.04
C LEU A 290 10.63 -20.01 -8.71
N THR A 291 9.38 -19.54 -8.72
CA THR A 291 8.69 -19.06 -7.55
C THR A 291 7.34 -19.75 -7.43
N ALA A 292 6.95 -20.15 -6.23
CA ALA A 292 5.62 -20.64 -5.92
C ALA A 292 5.15 -20.02 -4.60
N LEU A 293 3.84 -19.81 -4.50
CA LEU A 293 3.19 -19.26 -3.31
C LEU A 293 1.83 -19.90 -3.12
N GLN A 294 1.50 -20.17 -1.87
CA GLN A 294 0.17 -20.55 -1.42
C GLN A 294 -0.25 -19.62 -0.28
N ARG A 295 -1.41 -19.00 -0.43
CA ARG A 295 -2.08 -18.18 0.59
C ARG A 295 -3.48 -18.72 0.83
N TYR A 296 -3.91 -18.65 2.07
CA TYR A 296 -5.26 -19.01 2.51
C TYR A 296 -5.67 -18.08 3.64
N GLU A 297 -6.91 -17.60 3.59
CA GLU A 297 -7.49 -16.71 4.60
C GLU A 297 -8.92 -17.09 4.93
N VAL A 298 -9.29 -16.86 6.18
CA VAL A 298 -10.66 -16.97 6.69
C VAL A 298 -10.99 -15.66 7.39
N GLU A 299 -12.13 -15.10 7.06
CA GLU A 299 -12.62 -13.83 7.58
C GLU A 299 -14.06 -14.01 8.09
N ASP A 300 -14.31 -13.56 9.31
CA ASP A 300 -15.64 -13.53 9.93
C ASP A 300 -15.96 -12.07 10.28
N TYR A 301 -17.07 -11.56 9.77
CA TYR A 301 -17.55 -10.19 10.03
C TYR A 301 -18.96 -10.21 10.61
N VAL A 302 -19.16 -9.39 11.63
CA VAL A 302 -20.49 -9.11 12.22
C VAL A 302 -20.65 -7.61 12.41
N GLY A 303 -21.75 -7.06 11.94
CA GLY A 303 -22.14 -5.69 12.15
C GLY A 303 -23.55 -5.58 12.72
N ASP A 304 -23.69 -4.98 13.89
CA ASP A 304 -24.97 -4.75 14.58
C ASP A 304 -25.26 -3.25 14.69
N SER A 305 -26.49 -2.87 14.39
CA SER A 305 -26.99 -1.49 14.56
C SER A 305 -28.30 -1.49 15.33
N ALA A 306 -28.46 -0.54 16.23
CA ALA A 306 -29.69 -0.33 17.02
C ALA A 306 -30.07 1.15 17.06
N SER A 307 -31.32 1.48 16.74
CA SER A 307 -31.88 2.84 16.84
C SER A 307 -33.38 2.82 17.00
N ALA A 308 -33.94 3.58 17.93
CA ALA A 308 -35.37 3.72 18.17
C ALA A 308 -36.13 2.38 18.40
N GLY A 309 -35.45 1.38 18.96
CA GLY A 309 -36.00 0.03 19.16
C GLY A 309 -36.04 -0.82 17.88
N GLN A 310 -35.46 -0.36 16.80
CA GLN A 310 -35.17 -1.14 15.59
C GLN A 310 -33.74 -1.68 15.68
N THR A 311 -33.51 -2.88 15.21
CA THR A 311 -32.19 -3.49 15.13
C THR A 311 -31.91 -3.98 13.71
N SER A 312 -30.68 -3.92 13.28
CA SER A 312 -30.22 -4.58 12.07
C SER A 312 -28.91 -5.29 12.32
N THR A 313 -28.76 -6.45 11.72
CA THR A 313 -27.54 -7.27 11.80
C THR A 313 -27.12 -7.66 10.39
N PHE A 314 -25.84 -7.45 10.08
CA PHE A 314 -25.20 -7.97 8.87
C PHE A 314 -24.06 -8.90 9.26
N THR A 315 -24.00 -10.08 8.65
CA THR A 315 -22.90 -11.03 8.82
C THR A 315 -22.27 -11.38 7.47
N ALA A 316 -20.97 -11.63 7.47
CA ALA A 316 -20.27 -12.15 6.31
C ALA A 316 -19.17 -13.11 6.76
N ASP A 317 -19.29 -14.37 6.34
CA ASP A 317 -18.29 -15.41 6.51
C ASP A 317 -17.61 -15.64 5.17
N ALA A 318 -16.28 -15.49 5.12
CA ALA A 318 -15.56 -15.59 3.87
C ALA A 318 -14.30 -16.45 4.00
N THR A 319 -14.03 -17.23 2.96
CA THR A 319 -12.81 -18.02 2.82
C THR A 319 -12.17 -17.67 1.49
N GLY A 320 -10.93 -17.23 1.52
CA GLY A 320 -10.15 -16.81 0.34
C GLY A 320 -8.87 -17.62 0.18
N GLY A 321 -8.34 -17.64 -1.04
CA GLY A 321 -7.06 -18.26 -1.27
C GLY A 321 -6.44 -17.96 -2.62
N GLU A 322 -5.10 -18.09 -2.66
CA GLU A 322 -4.31 -17.86 -3.87
C GLU A 322 -3.19 -18.91 -3.98
N SER A 323 -3.07 -19.51 -5.16
CA SER A 323 -1.97 -20.43 -5.52
C SER A 323 -1.27 -19.90 -6.75
N ILE A 324 0.04 -19.64 -6.70
CA ILE A 324 0.81 -19.08 -7.81
C ILE A 324 2.02 -19.96 -8.10
N ALA A 325 2.32 -20.16 -9.37
CA ALA A 325 3.59 -20.69 -9.84
C ALA A 325 4.13 -19.83 -10.98
N ARG A 326 5.39 -19.40 -10.89
CA ARG A 326 6.07 -18.53 -11.86
C ARG A 326 7.45 -19.07 -12.19
N GLY A 327 7.82 -19.01 -13.48
CA GLY A 327 9.16 -19.32 -13.96
C GLY A 327 9.70 -18.19 -14.83
N VAL A 328 10.97 -17.82 -14.64
CA VAL A 328 11.67 -16.76 -15.39
C VAL A 328 13.01 -17.25 -15.85
N LEU A 329 13.31 -17.06 -17.13
CA LEU A 329 14.62 -17.31 -17.75
C LEU A 329 15.19 -15.98 -18.21
N ARG A 330 16.43 -15.68 -17.76
CA ARG A 330 17.17 -14.48 -18.16
C ARG A 330 18.39 -14.87 -18.96
N PHE A 331 18.62 -14.18 -20.08
CA PHE A 331 19.79 -14.41 -20.93
C PHE A 331 20.46 -13.10 -21.31
N ARG A 332 21.74 -12.99 -21.03
CA ARG A 332 22.56 -11.78 -21.26
C ARG A 332 23.76 -12.15 -22.15
N PRO A 333 23.62 -12.10 -23.48
CA PRO A 333 24.72 -12.46 -24.39
C PRO A 333 25.93 -11.51 -24.28
N ASN A 334 25.68 -10.22 -23.95
CA ASN A 334 26.69 -9.19 -23.79
C ASN A 334 26.13 -7.99 -22.99
N ASP A 335 26.92 -6.95 -22.75
CA ASP A 335 26.55 -5.79 -21.92
C ASP A 335 25.50 -4.87 -22.59
N ARG A 336 25.24 -5.06 -23.89
CA ARG A 336 24.27 -4.24 -24.66
C ARG A 336 22.89 -4.87 -24.74
N TRP A 337 22.78 -6.18 -24.59
CA TRP A 337 21.53 -6.91 -24.76
C TRP A 337 21.24 -7.80 -23.57
N ALA A 338 20.01 -7.71 -23.10
CA ALA A 338 19.46 -8.67 -22.14
C ALA A 338 18.06 -9.07 -22.58
N TYR A 339 17.74 -10.34 -22.38
CA TYR A 339 16.45 -10.97 -22.70
C TYR A 339 15.90 -11.61 -21.45
N GLU A 340 14.62 -11.44 -21.23
CA GLU A 340 13.87 -12.11 -20.18
C GLU A 340 12.62 -12.73 -20.79
N THR A 341 12.31 -13.96 -20.42
CA THR A 341 11.05 -14.63 -20.80
C THR A 341 10.57 -15.50 -19.66
N GLY A 342 9.29 -15.70 -19.56
CA GLY A 342 8.73 -16.51 -18.50
C GLY A 342 7.23 -16.71 -18.63
N GLY A 343 6.69 -17.37 -17.62
CA GLY A 343 5.26 -17.56 -17.49
C GLY A 343 4.84 -17.67 -16.03
N GLU A 344 3.57 -17.43 -15.80
CA GLU A 344 2.91 -17.52 -14.50
C GLU A 344 1.55 -18.21 -14.67
N VAL A 345 1.20 -19.02 -13.68
CA VAL A 345 -0.17 -19.54 -13.52
C VAL A 345 -0.60 -19.20 -12.10
N ALA A 346 -1.80 -18.66 -11.98
CA ALA A 346 -2.41 -18.33 -10.69
C ALA A 346 -3.84 -18.85 -10.64
N TYR A 347 -4.20 -19.44 -9.49
CA TYR A 347 -5.56 -19.80 -9.14
C TYR A 347 -5.95 -19.05 -7.87
N ASN A 348 -7.08 -18.34 -7.94
CA ASN A 348 -7.63 -17.54 -6.86
C ASN A 348 -9.07 -17.95 -6.62
N PHE A 349 -9.52 -17.89 -5.37
CA PHE A 349 -10.92 -18.07 -5.05
C PHE A 349 -11.35 -17.24 -3.85
N LEU A 350 -12.64 -16.95 -3.80
CA LEU A 350 -13.36 -16.40 -2.65
C LEU A 350 -14.68 -17.19 -2.54
N ASP A 351 -14.95 -17.77 -1.39
CA ASP A 351 -16.21 -18.40 -1.02
C ASP A 351 -16.80 -17.57 0.12
N SER A 352 -17.99 -17.00 -0.08
CA SER A 352 -18.55 -16.03 0.87
C SER A 352 -20.05 -16.20 1.03
N ASP A 353 -20.48 -16.26 2.29
CA ASP A 353 -21.86 -16.24 2.71
C ASP A 353 -22.16 -14.99 3.52
N THR A 354 -23.17 -14.22 3.08
CA THR A 354 -23.61 -13.00 3.75
C THR A 354 -25.07 -13.07 4.13
N ALA A 355 -25.45 -12.46 5.25
CA ALA A 355 -26.82 -12.38 5.69
C ALA A 355 -27.13 -11.00 6.27
N TYR A 356 -28.33 -10.52 6.02
CA TYR A 356 -28.85 -9.29 6.60
C TYR A 356 -30.23 -9.53 7.23
N SER A 357 -30.45 -8.94 8.39
CA SER A 357 -31.75 -9.01 9.06
C SER A 357 -32.12 -7.66 9.66
N GLU A 358 -33.42 -7.36 9.68
CA GLU A 358 -34.01 -6.21 10.37
C GLU A 358 -34.99 -6.72 11.42
N ASN A 359 -34.80 -6.30 12.67
CA ASN A 359 -35.57 -6.76 13.84
C ASN A 359 -35.64 -8.30 13.95
N GLY A 360 -34.55 -8.98 13.59
CA GLY A 360 -34.48 -10.44 13.57
C GLY A 360 -35.22 -11.10 12.40
N VAL A 361 -35.75 -10.33 11.44
CA VAL A 361 -36.37 -10.85 10.23
C VAL A 361 -35.37 -10.79 9.08
N PRO A 362 -35.04 -11.92 8.43
CA PRO A 362 -34.13 -11.94 7.30
C PRO A 362 -34.60 -11.07 6.14
N VAL A 363 -33.69 -10.27 5.57
CA VAL A 363 -33.91 -9.46 4.37
C VAL A 363 -33.07 -10.09 3.24
N PRO A 364 -33.68 -10.51 2.13
CA PRO A 364 -32.95 -11.12 1.03
C PRO A 364 -31.96 -10.14 0.41
N LEU A 365 -30.72 -10.56 0.22
CA LEU A 365 -29.68 -9.83 -0.51
C LEU A 365 -29.46 -10.47 -1.88
N GLY A 366 -29.13 -9.68 -2.88
CA GLY A 366 -28.67 -10.21 -4.17
C GLY A 366 -27.21 -10.67 -4.09
N ASN A 367 -26.92 -11.89 -4.52
CA ASN A 367 -25.59 -12.51 -4.42
C ASN A 367 -25.08 -12.59 -2.96
N ALA A 368 -25.89 -13.14 -2.09
CA ALA A 368 -25.58 -13.34 -0.68
C ALA A 368 -24.64 -14.53 -0.45
N SER A 369 -24.82 -15.61 -1.21
CA SER A 369 -23.99 -16.83 -1.14
C SER A 369 -23.34 -17.05 -2.51
N VAL A 370 -22.05 -16.80 -2.59
CA VAL A 370 -21.31 -16.87 -3.84
C VAL A 370 -19.91 -17.44 -3.66
N LYS A 371 -19.50 -18.24 -4.64
CA LYS A 371 -18.11 -18.63 -4.82
C LYS A 371 -17.59 -18.03 -6.13
N VAL A 372 -16.54 -17.23 -6.03
CA VAL A 372 -15.83 -16.65 -7.17
C VAL A 372 -14.49 -17.33 -7.32
N GLU A 373 -14.16 -17.78 -8.54
CA GLU A 373 -12.90 -18.45 -8.85
C GLU A 373 -12.27 -17.81 -10.08
N GLU A 374 -10.96 -17.69 -10.10
CA GLU A 374 -10.19 -17.25 -11.27
C GLU A 374 -9.02 -18.18 -11.54
N LEU A 375 -8.96 -18.71 -12.76
CA LEU A 375 -7.76 -19.36 -13.29
C LEU A 375 -7.11 -18.41 -14.30
N ARG A 376 -5.87 -18.02 -14.04
CA ARG A 376 -5.11 -17.08 -14.87
C ARG A 376 -3.79 -17.67 -15.30
N GLY A 377 -3.48 -17.53 -16.59
CA GLY A 377 -2.17 -17.81 -17.17
C GLY A 377 -1.59 -16.56 -17.81
N GLU A 378 -0.32 -16.28 -17.58
CA GLU A 378 0.41 -15.20 -18.27
C GLU A 378 1.71 -15.73 -18.85
N VAL A 379 2.03 -15.37 -20.10
CA VAL A 379 3.35 -15.55 -20.68
C VAL A 379 3.92 -14.19 -21.07
N PHE A 380 5.23 -14.03 -20.92
CA PHE A 380 5.86 -12.75 -21.20
C PHE A 380 7.26 -12.89 -21.80
N GLY A 381 7.63 -11.84 -22.53
CA GLY A 381 8.99 -11.64 -23.02
C GLY A 381 9.37 -10.17 -23.00
N GLN A 382 10.62 -9.88 -22.66
CA GLN A 382 11.18 -8.54 -22.62
C GLN A 382 12.58 -8.53 -23.19
N VAL A 383 12.91 -7.46 -23.91
CA VAL A 383 14.26 -7.17 -24.39
C VAL A 383 14.71 -5.82 -23.87
N THR A 384 15.94 -5.77 -23.35
CA THR A 384 16.63 -4.54 -22.99
C THR A 384 17.79 -4.35 -23.94
N TRP A 385 17.85 -3.19 -24.60
CA TRP A 385 18.90 -2.79 -25.51
C TRP A 385 19.57 -1.50 -25.06
N ARG A 386 20.90 -1.51 -25.02
CA ARG A 386 21.77 -0.36 -24.69
C ARG A 386 22.60 0.02 -25.90
N PRO A 387 22.09 0.89 -26.78
CA PRO A 387 22.87 1.37 -27.92
C PRO A 387 24.10 2.17 -27.51
N SER A 388 24.06 2.82 -26.35
CA SER A 388 25.19 3.58 -25.78
C SER A 388 25.04 3.68 -24.25
N ASP A 389 26.06 4.20 -23.56
CA ASP A 389 26.05 4.45 -22.10
C ASP A 389 24.99 5.48 -21.67
N ARG A 390 24.43 6.25 -22.60
CA ARG A 390 23.42 7.27 -22.35
C ARG A 390 22.00 6.81 -22.63
N TRP A 391 21.82 5.71 -23.35
CA TRP A 391 20.51 5.23 -23.79
C TRP A 391 20.28 3.79 -23.38
N THR A 392 19.11 3.55 -22.78
CA THR A 392 18.55 2.21 -22.57
C THR A 392 17.14 2.19 -23.13
N LEU A 393 16.83 1.17 -23.94
CA LEU A 393 15.49 0.89 -24.44
C LEU A 393 15.05 -0.47 -23.90
N GLU A 394 13.83 -0.54 -23.46
CA GLU A 394 13.16 -1.77 -23.03
C GLU A 394 11.88 -1.92 -23.82
N ALA A 395 11.65 -3.11 -24.38
CA ALA A 395 10.39 -3.45 -25.02
C ALA A 395 9.94 -4.82 -24.51
N GLY A 396 8.69 -4.92 -24.11
CA GLY A 396 8.10 -6.14 -23.55
C GLY A 396 6.69 -6.35 -24.03
N LEU A 397 6.29 -7.60 -24.04
CA LEU A 397 4.90 -8.03 -24.25
C LEU A 397 4.57 -9.07 -23.20
N ARG A 398 3.43 -8.87 -22.54
CA ARG A 398 2.77 -9.87 -21.69
C ARG A 398 1.46 -10.23 -22.36
N VAL A 399 1.09 -11.49 -22.34
CA VAL A 399 -0.23 -11.96 -22.78
C VAL A 399 -0.83 -12.75 -21.64
N GLU A 400 -1.91 -12.23 -21.12
CA GLU A 400 -2.70 -12.85 -20.05
C GLU A 400 -3.95 -13.49 -20.64
N VAL A 401 -4.26 -14.69 -20.18
CA VAL A 401 -5.53 -15.38 -20.40
C VAL A 401 -6.10 -15.71 -19.04
N SER A 402 -7.33 -15.32 -18.80
CA SER A 402 -8.02 -15.62 -17.52
C SER A 402 -9.45 -16.10 -17.78
N GLU A 403 -9.92 -16.94 -16.89
CA GLU A 403 -11.32 -17.34 -16.77
C GLU A 403 -11.76 -17.04 -15.34
N ILE A 404 -12.80 -16.21 -15.20
CA ILE A 404 -13.46 -15.92 -13.93
C ILE A 404 -14.82 -16.60 -13.94
N SER A 405 -15.13 -17.39 -12.93
CA SER A 405 -16.42 -18.01 -12.73
C SER A 405 -17.00 -17.64 -11.37
N GLN A 406 -18.30 -17.43 -11.34
CA GLN A 406 -19.11 -17.30 -10.14
C GLN A 406 -20.12 -18.43 -10.10
N SER A 407 -20.36 -18.97 -8.91
CA SER A 407 -21.42 -19.96 -8.63
C SER A 407 -22.11 -19.64 -7.32
N GLY A 408 -23.27 -20.26 -7.04
CA GLY A 408 -24.10 -19.98 -5.88
C GLY A 408 -25.41 -19.30 -6.27
N ASP A 409 -25.69 -18.11 -5.76
CA ASP A 409 -26.93 -17.38 -6.09
C ASP A 409 -27.02 -17.00 -7.58
N THR A 410 -25.88 -16.84 -8.25
CA THR A 410 -25.78 -16.57 -9.69
C THR A 410 -24.64 -17.38 -10.27
N ASP A 411 -24.92 -18.10 -11.37
CA ASP A 411 -23.91 -18.84 -12.12
C ASP A 411 -23.48 -18.05 -13.35
N LEU A 412 -22.20 -17.71 -13.45
CA LEU A 412 -21.62 -16.98 -14.57
C LEU A 412 -20.16 -17.40 -14.81
N SER A 413 -19.73 -17.43 -16.07
CA SER A 413 -18.32 -17.59 -16.42
C SER A 413 -17.95 -16.63 -17.55
N LYS A 414 -16.80 -15.98 -17.42
CA LYS A 414 -16.22 -15.05 -18.40
C LYS A 414 -14.77 -15.39 -18.66
N SER A 415 -14.38 -15.39 -19.93
CA SER A 415 -12.98 -15.59 -20.33
C SER A 415 -12.43 -14.33 -20.99
N PHE A 416 -11.18 -14.01 -20.67
CA PHE A 416 -10.50 -12.81 -21.14
C PHE A 416 -9.14 -13.14 -21.75
N VAL A 417 -8.73 -12.33 -22.73
CA VAL A 417 -7.38 -12.35 -23.30
C VAL A 417 -6.85 -10.93 -23.41
N TYR A 418 -5.76 -10.65 -22.73
CA TYR A 418 -5.20 -9.31 -22.63
C TYR A 418 -3.74 -9.27 -23.09
N PRO A 419 -3.44 -8.75 -24.29
CA PRO A 419 -2.09 -8.35 -24.65
C PRO A 419 -1.74 -7.02 -23.93
N LYS A 420 -0.63 -7.03 -23.21
CA LYS A 420 -0.10 -5.90 -22.41
C LYS A 420 1.29 -5.51 -22.92
N PRO A 421 1.40 -4.81 -24.07
CA PRO A 421 2.67 -4.30 -24.56
C PRO A 421 3.18 -3.16 -23.70
N ARG A 422 4.51 -3.08 -23.56
CA ARG A 422 5.23 -2.03 -22.87
C ARG A 422 6.48 -1.63 -23.64
N ILE A 423 6.73 -0.33 -23.72
CA ILE A 423 8.00 0.24 -24.17
C ILE A 423 8.45 1.32 -23.20
N GLN A 424 9.73 1.31 -22.84
CA GLN A 424 10.34 2.31 -21.98
C GLN A 424 11.68 2.73 -22.55
N THR A 425 12.01 4.01 -22.46
CA THR A 425 13.35 4.52 -22.78
C THR A 425 13.89 5.35 -21.62
N THR A 426 15.17 5.19 -21.35
CA THR A 426 15.92 5.98 -20.38
C THR A 426 17.05 6.69 -21.11
N PHE A 427 17.14 8.01 -20.94
CA PHE A 427 18.16 8.86 -21.53
C PHE A 427 18.89 9.67 -20.47
N THR A 428 20.21 9.54 -20.39
CA THR A 428 21.10 10.23 -19.46
C THR A 428 22.05 11.14 -20.24
N PRO A 429 21.63 12.37 -20.60
CA PRO A 429 22.45 13.28 -21.44
C PRO A 429 23.75 13.69 -20.77
N ALA A 430 23.74 13.86 -19.45
CA ALA A 430 24.88 14.28 -18.65
C ALA A 430 24.74 13.73 -17.21
N PRO A 431 25.84 13.66 -16.43
CA PRO A 431 25.78 13.27 -15.02
C PRO A 431 24.75 14.12 -14.25
N GLY A 432 23.90 13.46 -13.47
CA GLY A 432 22.86 14.10 -12.69
C GLY A 432 21.61 14.54 -13.45
N HIS A 433 21.47 14.20 -14.73
CA HIS A 433 20.24 14.40 -15.51
C HIS A 433 19.77 13.09 -16.11
N GLN A 434 18.52 12.72 -15.89
CA GLN A 434 17.92 11.53 -16.49
C GLN A 434 16.49 11.82 -16.92
N PHE A 435 16.14 11.34 -18.12
CA PHE A 435 14.77 11.33 -18.65
C PHE A 435 14.33 9.88 -18.82
N ARG A 436 13.10 9.59 -18.44
CA ARG A 436 12.43 8.29 -18.66
C ARG A 436 11.08 8.53 -19.33
N LEU A 437 10.78 7.77 -20.35
CA LEU A 437 9.48 7.75 -21.02
C LEU A 437 8.97 6.32 -21.06
N ARG A 438 7.73 6.12 -20.72
CA ARG A 438 7.04 4.81 -20.72
C ARG A 438 5.71 4.93 -21.45
N LEU A 439 5.39 3.94 -22.26
CA LEU A 439 4.08 3.69 -22.81
C LEU A 439 3.72 2.24 -22.54
N GLU A 440 2.58 1.99 -21.93
CA GLU A 440 2.16 0.66 -21.50
C GLU A 440 0.65 0.49 -21.61
N ARG A 441 0.20 -0.71 -21.97
CA ARG A 441 -1.17 -1.15 -21.83
C ARG A 441 -1.29 -1.84 -20.48
N GLU A 442 -2.04 -1.26 -19.56
CA GLU A 442 -2.36 -1.81 -18.25
C GLU A 442 -3.77 -2.41 -18.26
N VAL A 443 -3.98 -3.47 -17.48
CA VAL A 443 -5.29 -4.09 -17.25
C VAL A 443 -5.46 -4.22 -15.73
N GLY A 444 -6.55 -3.67 -15.21
CA GLY A 444 -6.91 -3.75 -13.79
C GLY A 444 -7.27 -5.18 -13.39
N GLN A 445 -7.18 -5.46 -12.12
CA GLN A 445 -7.71 -6.69 -11.55
C GLN A 445 -9.06 -6.41 -10.90
N LEU A 446 -10.00 -7.37 -11.03
CA LEU A 446 -11.27 -7.31 -10.35
C LEU A 446 -11.09 -7.63 -8.86
N ASP A 447 -11.80 -6.97 -8.00
CA ASP A 447 -11.92 -7.36 -6.61
C ASP A 447 -13.02 -8.42 -6.48
N PHE A 448 -12.73 -9.57 -5.88
CA PHE A 448 -13.75 -10.60 -5.70
C PHE A 448 -14.87 -10.18 -4.75
N GLY A 449 -14.58 -9.25 -3.83
CA GLY A 449 -15.60 -8.62 -2.99
C GLY A 449 -16.66 -7.84 -3.76
N ASP A 450 -16.37 -7.41 -5.02
CA ASP A 450 -17.34 -6.72 -5.87
C ASP A 450 -18.44 -7.62 -6.41
N PHE A 451 -18.22 -8.94 -6.35
CA PHE A 451 -19.19 -9.95 -6.74
C PHE A 451 -20.13 -10.34 -5.60
N VAL A 452 -19.84 -9.95 -4.35
CA VAL A 452 -20.55 -10.31 -3.12
C VAL A 452 -21.34 -9.11 -2.59
N ALA A 453 -22.50 -9.34 -1.99
CA ALA A 453 -23.22 -8.29 -1.28
C ALA A 453 -22.43 -7.80 -0.07
N SER A 454 -22.49 -6.50 0.21
CA SER A 454 -21.83 -5.86 1.35
C SER A 454 -22.74 -4.81 2.00
N ALA A 455 -22.48 -4.44 3.25
CA ALA A 455 -23.21 -3.39 3.94
C ALA A 455 -22.25 -2.44 4.67
N ASP A 456 -22.64 -1.16 4.72
CA ASP A 456 -22.09 -0.13 5.61
C ASP A 456 -23.21 0.24 6.59
N ILE A 457 -23.23 -0.43 7.75
CA ILE A 457 -24.30 -0.28 8.74
C ILE A 457 -24.28 1.09 9.43
N ASP A 458 -23.13 1.75 9.48
CA ASP A 458 -22.94 3.10 10.05
C ASP A 458 -23.78 4.16 9.37
N ILE A 459 -24.02 3.96 8.10
CA ILE A 459 -24.78 4.88 7.24
C ILE A 459 -26.04 4.23 6.66
N GLY A 460 -26.29 2.96 7.00
CA GLY A 460 -27.46 2.21 6.56
C GLY A 460 -27.48 1.95 5.05
N GLN A 461 -26.33 1.62 4.45
CA GLN A 461 -26.20 1.36 3.02
C GLN A 461 -25.86 -0.10 2.75
N VAL A 462 -26.56 -0.72 1.81
CA VAL A 462 -26.29 -2.07 1.31
C VAL A 462 -25.90 -1.98 -0.16
N GLU A 463 -24.81 -2.63 -0.53
CA GLU A 463 -24.36 -2.78 -1.91
C GLU A 463 -24.62 -4.23 -2.35
N ALA A 464 -25.10 -4.40 -3.58
CA ALA A 464 -25.26 -5.73 -4.16
C ALA A 464 -23.99 -6.12 -4.92
N GLY A 465 -23.66 -7.41 -4.94
CA GLY A 465 -22.62 -7.94 -5.78
C GLY A 465 -22.98 -7.82 -7.27
N ASN A 466 -21.98 -7.56 -8.11
CA ASN A 466 -22.17 -7.42 -9.56
C ASN A 466 -21.39 -8.49 -10.33
N PRO A 467 -22.05 -9.53 -10.84
CA PRO A 467 -21.41 -10.58 -11.62
C PRO A 467 -20.97 -10.11 -13.02
N ASP A 468 -21.51 -8.97 -13.50
CA ASP A 468 -21.22 -8.44 -14.85
C ASP A 468 -19.96 -7.57 -14.93
N LEU A 469 -19.28 -7.37 -13.82
CA LEU A 469 -18.06 -6.56 -13.74
C LEU A 469 -16.94 -7.10 -14.67
N GLU A 470 -16.26 -6.18 -15.35
CA GLU A 470 -15.11 -6.46 -16.22
C GLU A 470 -13.88 -5.64 -15.81
N PRO A 471 -12.65 -6.16 -16.03
CA PRO A 471 -11.42 -5.42 -15.78
C PRO A 471 -11.34 -4.13 -16.59
N GLN A 472 -11.06 -3.00 -15.94
CA GLN A 472 -10.73 -1.77 -16.67
C GLN A 472 -9.38 -1.90 -17.37
N LYS A 473 -9.23 -1.21 -18.51
CA LYS A 473 -8.05 -1.25 -19.36
C LYS A 473 -7.55 0.16 -19.61
N ALA A 474 -6.23 0.38 -19.57
CA ALA A 474 -5.69 1.71 -19.79
C ALA A 474 -4.46 1.70 -20.69
N TRP A 475 -4.37 2.69 -21.59
CA TRP A 475 -3.11 3.11 -22.17
C TRP A 475 -2.49 4.20 -21.32
N VAL A 476 -1.32 3.93 -20.74
CA VAL A 476 -0.62 4.84 -19.84
C VAL A 476 0.64 5.36 -20.52
N PHE A 477 0.74 6.67 -20.67
CA PHE A 477 1.96 7.38 -21.01
C PHE A 477 2.53 8.01 -19.73
N GLU A 478 3.81 7.80 -19.45
CA GLU A 478 4.51 8.42 -18.33
C GLU A 478 5.84 9.04 -18.78
N GLY A 479 6.08 10.26 -18.32
CA GLY A 479 7.35 10.95 -18.47
C GLY A 479 7.92 11.37 -17.12
N VAL A 480 9.19 11.05 -16.88
CA VAL A 480 9.90 11.42 -15.66
C VAL A 480 11.18 12.15 -16.01
N TYR A 481 11.42 13.29 -15.37
CA TYR A 481 12.72 13.97 -15.39
C TYR A 481 13.31 14.00 -13.99
N GLU A 482 14.52 13.47 -13.82
CA GLU A 482 15.28 13.45 -12.57
C GLU A 482 16.50 14.37 -12.69
N ARG A 483 16.67 15.26 -11.70
CA ARG A 483 17.84 16.09 -11.50
C ARG A 483 18.52 15.78 -10.18
N ARG A 484 19.76 15.30 -10.21
CA ARG A 484 20.61 15.10 -9.04
C ARG A 484 21.54 16.30 -8.84
N PHE A 485 21.71 16.73 -7.61
CA PHE A 485 22.56 17.87 -7.23
C PHE A 485 23.09 17.71 -5.79
N TRP A 486 24.19 18.35 -5.50
CA TRP A 486 24.82 18.35 -4.16
C TRP A 486 25.03 16.94 -3.56
N ASP A 487 25.44 16.00 -4.37
CA ASP A 487 25.73 14.59 -4.05
C ASP A 487 24.52 13.76 -3.52
N LYS A 488 23.66 14.36 -2.70
CA LYS A 488 22.50 13.73 -2.06
C LYS A 488 21.15 14.38 -2.41
N GLY A 489 21.17 15.51 -3.12
CA GLY A 489 19.95 16.21 -3.55
C GLY A 489 19.36 15.57 -4.80
N VAL A 490 18.05 15.47 -4.85
CA VAL A 490 17.30 14.99 -6.02
C VAL A 490 16.01 15.77 -6.17
N LEU A 491 15.70 16.12 -7.40
CA LEU A 491 14.43 16.72 -7.81
C LEU A 491 13.88 15.89 -8.96
N ASP A 492 12.66 15.36 -8.78
CA ASP A 492 11.91 14.59 -9.76
C ASP A 492 10.67 15.34 -10.19
N PHE A 493 10.40 15.30 -11.51
CA PHE A 493 9.13 15.68 -12.12
C PHE A 493 8.56 14.47 -12.82
N THR A 494 7.33 14.09 -12.48
CA THR A 494 6.60 13.01 -13.13
C THR A 494 5.31 13.56 -13.72
N TYR A 495 5.03 13.22 -14.96
CA TYR A 495 3.74 13.41 -15.60
C TYR A 495 3.27 12.07 -16.14
N SER A 496 2.00 11.74 -15.88
CA SER A 496 1.35 10.56 -16.42
C SER A 496 -0.01 10.93 -16.98
N HIS A 497 -0.34 10.36 -18.14
CA HIS A 497 -1.64 10.45 -18.78
C HIS A 497 -2.15 9.04 -19.07
N ALA A 498 -3.42 8.79 -18.74
CA ALA A 498 -4.07 7.52 -19.01
C ALA A 498 -5.39 7.71 -19.74
N GLU A 499 -5.57 6.99 -20.84
CA GLU A 499 -6.84 6.74 -21.50
C GLU A 499 -7.37 5.40 -20.99
N ILE A 500 -8.53 5.42 -20.33
CA ILE A 500 -9.06 4.28 -19.59
C ILE A 500 -10.36 3.84 -20.25
N GLU A 501 -10.44 2.58 -20.64
CA GLU A 501 -11.64 1.89 -21.10
C GLU A 501 -12.29 1.17 -19.92
N ASP A 502 -13.62 1.19 -19.85
CA ASP A 502 -14.42 0.47 -18.85
C ASP A 502 -14.06 0.84 -17.39
N VAL A 503 -14.03 2.15 -17.09
CA VAL A 503 -13.75 2.65 -15.72
C VAL A 503 -14.64 1.96 -14.70
N VAL A 504 -14.04 1.42 -13.65
CA VAL A 504 -14.74 0.75 -12.55
C VAL A 504 -15.15 1.78 -11.49
N ASP A 505 -16.46 1.88 -11.23
CA ASP A 505 -17.05 2.82 -10.26
C ASP A 505 -18.45 2.29 -9.84
N LEU A 506 -19.19 3.02 -8.99
CA LEU A 506 -20.54 2.63 -8.57
C LEU A 506 -21.57 2.85 -9.67
N ILE A 507 -22.44 1.86 -9.86
CA ILE A 507 -23.59 1.89 -10.78
C ILE A 507 -24.89 1.54 -10.06
N PRO A 508 -26.04 2.01 -10.56
CA PRO A 508 -27.35 1.49 -10.17
C PRO A 508 -27.49 0.04 -10.64
N LEU A 509 -27.95 -0.83 -9.75
CA LEU A 509 -28.28 -2.23 -10.03
C LEU A 509 -29.78 -2.47 -9.91
N THR A 510 -30.24 -3.64 -10.36
CA THR A 510 -31.63 -4.06 -10.26
C THR A 510 -32.10 -4.15 -8.79
N GLY A 511 -33.39 -3.83 -8.54
CA GLY A 511 -33.94 -3.84 -7.18
C GLY A 511 -33.71 -2.56 -6.38
N GLY A 512 -33.08 -1.54 -6.96
CA GLY A 512 -32.82 -0.26 -6.29
C GLY A 512 -31.54 -0.25 -5.46
N PHE A 513 -30.72 -1.29 -5.58
CA PHE A 513 -29.38 -1.35 -5.02
C PHE A 513 -28.37 -0.61 -5.89
N GLU A 514 -27.20 -0.39 -5.33
CA GLU A 514 -26.01 0.03 -6.06
C GLU A 514 -24.90 -1.00 -5.84
N GLY A 515 -23.93 -1.04 -6.73
CA GLY A 515 -22.77 -1.89 -6.63
C GLY A 515 -21.67 -1.41 -7.57
N VAL A 516 -20.53 -2.06 -7.53
CA VAL A 516 -19.41 -1.73 -8.40
C VAL A 516 -19.67 -2.27 -9.81
N GLY A 517 -19.41 -1.44 -10.81
CA GLY A 517 -19.60 -1.80 -12.22
C GLY A 517 -18.77 -0.94 -13.16
N ASN A 518 -18.91 -1.18 -14.45
CA ASN A 518 -18.21 -0.40 -15.47
C ASN A 518 -19.08 0.78 -15.93
N ILE A 519 -18.53 1.99 -15.90
CA ILE A 519 -19.27 3.23 -16.21
C ILE A 519 -18.88 3.87 -17.54
N GLY A 520 -18.10 3.16 -18.38
CA GLY A 520 -17.62 3.63 -19.67
C GLY A 520 -16.20 4.20 -19.61
N ASP A 521 -15.83 4.99 -20.62
CA ASP A 521 -14.45 5.43 -20.79
C ASP A 521 -14.15 6.69 -19.98
N GLY A 522 -12.90 6.82 -19.55
CA GLY A 522 -12.43 7.95 -18.76
C GLY A 522 -10.98 8.30 -19.01
N THR A 523 -10.55 9.44 -18.47
CA THR A 523 -9.16 9.91 -18.57
C THR A 523 -8.60 10.27 -17.21
N SER A 524 -7.27 10.12 -17.06
CA SER A 524 -6.55 10.52 -15.86
C SER A 524 -5.25 11.24 -16.23
N ASP A 525 -5.10 12.48 -15.75
CA ASP A 525 -3.86 13.24 -15.80
C ASP A 525 -3.27 13.32 -14.39
N PHE A 526 -2.00 12.96 -14.24
CA PHE A 526 -1.30 13.03 -12.97
C PHE A 526 0.03 13.75 -13.12
N PHE A 527 0.30 14.71 -12.25
CA PHE A 527 1.57 15.42 -12.18
C PHE A 527 2.11 15.37 -10.76
N GLN A 528 3.39 15.06 -10.59
CA GLN A 528 4.06 15.02 -9.29
C GLN A 528 5.41 15.69 -9.32
N ILE A 529 5.73 16.44 -8.26
CA ILE A 529 7.06 16.95 -7.95
C ILE A 529 7.53 16.32 -6.65
N ARG A 530 8.77 15.83 -6.64
CA ARG A 530 9.44 15.31 -5.43
C ARG A 530 10.79 15.97 -5.28
N LEU A 531 11.10 16.43 -4.07
CA LEU A 531 12.37 17.05 -3.71
C LEU A 531 12.99 16.29 -2.53
N THR A 532 14.24 15.88 -2.66
CA THR A 532 15.13 15.51 -1.55
C THR A 532 16.23 16.54 -1.47
N LEU A 533 16.28 17.31 -0.38
CA LEU A 533 17.22 18.43 -0.20
C LEU A 533 18.07 18.17 1.04
N PRO A 534 19.39 17.86 0.91
CA PRO A 534 20.31 17.88 2.03
C PRO A 534 20.53 19.34 2.48
N THR A 535 20.41 19.58 3.80
CA THR A 535 20.42 20.95 4.32
C THR A 535 21.78 21.41 4.85
N ASP A 536 22.82 20.58 4.71
CA ASP A 536 24.19 20.92 5.12
C ASP A 536 24.68 22.23 4.50
N ARG A 537 24.44 22.43 3.20
CA ARG A 537 24.79 23.66 2.48
C ARG A 537 23.93 24.88 2.84
N LEU A 538 22.84 24.65 3.58
CA LEU A 538 21.96 25.70 4.09
C LEU A 538 22.27 26.08 5.55
N GLY A 539 23.35 25.54 6.12
CA GLY A 539 23.78 25.81 7.49
C GLY A 539 23.07 24.95 8.54
N ILE A 540 22.35 23.89 8.13
CA ILE A 540 21.73 22.91 9.03
C ILE A 540 22.41 21.54 8.76
N PRO A 541 23.56 21.27 9.45
CA PRO A 541 24.30 20.04 9.22
C PRO A 541 23.50 18.80 9.65
N GLY A 542 23.62 17.71 8.90
CA GLY A 542 22.91 16.45 9.15
C GLY A 542 21.41 16.53 8.89
N GLY A 543 20.92 17.61 8.31
CA GLY A 543 19.51 17.77 8.02
C GLY A 543 19.15 17.33 6.58
N ARG A 544 17.92 16.87 6.42
CA ARG A 544 17.33 16.46 5.15
C ARG A 544 15.87 16.86 5.09
N LEU A 545 15.51 17.59 4.06
CA LEU A 545 14.13 17.94 3.73
C LEU A 545 13.67 17.08 2.56
N GLN A 546 12.54 16.41 2.72
CA GLN A 546 11.81 15.75 1.64
C GLN A 546 10.47 16.46 1.47
N ALA A 547 10.14 16.83 0.24
CA ALA A 547 8.85 17.42 -0.07
C ALA A 547 8.27 16.75 -1.31
N ARG A 548 6.96 16.58 -1.31
CA ARG A 548 6.19 16.07 -2.45
C ARG A 548 4.94 16.91 -2.65
N GLY A 549 4.59 17.11 -3.90
CA GLY A 549 3.30 17.67 -4.31
C GLY A 549 2.79 16.91 -5.50
N SER A 550 1.51 16.58 -5.52
CA SER A 550 0.85 15.86 -6.62
C SER A 550 -0.46 16.53 -6.99
N TRP A 551 -0.73 16.55 -8.29
CA TRP A 551 -1.99 17.02 -8.88
C TRP A 551 -2.57 15.91 -9.74
N SER A 552 -3.85 15.63 -9.55
CA SER A 552 -4.59 14.62 -10.30
C SER A 552 -5.87 15.23 -10.87
N LYS A 553 -6.13 14.96 -12.13
CA LYS A 553 -7.38 15.34 -12.79
C LYS A 553 -7.92 14.13 -13.54
N THR A 554 -9.05 13.62 -13.09
CA THR A 554 -9.75 12.51 -13.73
C THR A 554 -11.07 12.97 -14.31
N ARG A 555 -11.57 12.32 -15.35
CA ARG A 555 -12.85 12.61 -15.99
C ARG A 555 -13.52 11.32 -16.42
N VAL A 556 -14.81 11.26 -16.14
CA VAL A 556 -15.72 10.21 -16.58
C VAL A 556 -17.14 10.77 -16.65
N ILE A 557 -18.00 10.13 -17.42
CA ILE A 557 -19.43 10.47 -17.44
C ILE A 557 -20.13 9.72 -16.30
N ASP A 558 -20.85 10.44 -15.45
CA ASP A 558 -21.67 9.86 -14.39
C ASP A 558 -22.79 9.01 -14.99
N PRO A 559 -22.90 7.72 -14.65
CA PRO A 559 -23.89 6.84 -15.29
C PRO A 559 -25.34 7.19 -14.93
N LEU A 560 -25.57 7.94 -13.84
CA LEU A 560 -26.91 8.32 -13.40
C LEU A 560 -27.35 9.67 -14.00
N THR A 561 -26.45 10.69 -13.93
CA THR A 561 -26.83 12.07 -14.33
C THR A 561 -26.43 12.41 -15.77
N GLY A 562 -25.53 11.65 -16.39
CA GLY A 562 -24.96 11.95 -17.70
C GLY A 562 -23.97 13.13 -17.71
N GLU A 563 -23.63 13.70 -16.56
CA GLU A 563 -22.68 14.81 -16.45
C GLU A 563 -21.24 14.33 -16.31
N GLU A 564 -20.28 15.13 -16.78
CA GLU A 564 -18.85 14.86 -16.55
C GLU A 564 -18.49 15.10 -15.09
N ARG A 565 -17.79 14.12 -14.47
CA ARG A 565 -17.27 14.23 -13.11
C ARG A 565 -15.87 13.64 -12.96
N ARG A 566 -15.24 13.85 -11.82
CA ARG A 566 -14.03 13.13 -11.41
C ARG A 566 -14.37 11.68 -11.01
N PHE A 567 -13.39 10.79 -11.03
CA PHE A 567 -13.51 9.44 -10.48
C PHE A 567 -13.83 9.50 -9.00
N GLN A 568 -14.53 8.48 -8.51
CA GLN A 568 -14.83 8.34 -7.10
C GLN A 568 -13.54 8.33 -6.26
N GLY A 569 -13.52 9.05 -5.13
CA GLY A 569 -12.38 9.14 -4.23
C GLY A 569 -11.16 9.93 -4.75
N ASN A 570 -11.16 10.37 -6.03
CA ASN A 570 -10.03 11.11 -6.58
C ASN A 570 -9.82 12.44 -5.86
N GLN A 571 -8.60 12.63 -5.32
CA GLN A 571 -8.13 13.89 -4.74
C GLN A 571 -7.32 14.65 -5.79
N GLY A 572 -7.73 15.90 -6.08
CA GLY A 572 -7.08 16.71 -7.12
C GLY A 572 -5.72 17.26 -6.71
N PHE A 573 -5.45 17.41 -5.42
CA PHE A 573 -4.16 17.87 -4.90
C PHE A 573 -3.77 17.18 -3.60
N GLY A 574 -2.54 16.71 -3.54
CA GLY A 574 -1.92 16.14 -2.33
C GLY A 574 -0.52 16.69 -2.12
N CYS A 575 -0.09 16.84 -0.88
CA CYS A 575 1.28 17.21 -0.57
C CYS A 575 1.77 16.55 0.73
N GLY A 576 3.10 16.55 0.91
CA GLY A 576 3.75 16.09 2.13
C GLY A 576 5.12 16.73 2.27
N VAL A 577 5.51 16.98 3.51
CA VAL A 577 6.82 17.55 3.86
C VAL A 577 7.36 16.79 5.07
N ASP A 578 8.54 16.23 4.93
CA ASP A 578 9.27 15.52 5.98
C ASP A 578 10.61 16.20 6.18
N PHE A 579 10.86 16.68 7.38
CA PHE A 579 12.18 17.16 7.77
C PHE A 579 12.73 16.29 8.89
N ASN A 580 14.02 16.03 8.78
CA ASN A 580 14.71 15.28 9.81
C ASN A 580 16.15 15.74 9.91
N GLN A 581 16.69 15.73 11.13
CA GLN A 581 18.05 16.13 11.42
C GLN A 581 18.72 15.17 12.40
N ASP A 582 19.92 14.82 12.06
CA ASP A 582 20.84 14.09 12.88
C ASP A 582 21.79 15.02 13.57
N LEU A 583 21.86 14.91 14.90
CA LEU A 583 22.72 15.79 15.70
C LEU A 583 24.14 15.21 15.81
N ALA A 584 25.12 16.10 16.01
CA ALA A 584 26.52 15.73 16.11
C ALA A 584 26.77 14.58 17.10
N GLY A 585 27.53 13.57 16.69
CA GLY A 585 27.86 12.39 17.48
C GLY A 585 26.93 11.19 17.28
N GLY A 586 25.93 11.24 16.36
CA GLY A 586 25.12 10.09 15.91
C GLY A 586 24.17 9.48 16.95
N ARG A 587 24.10 10.06 18.18
CA ARG A 587 23.27 9.53 19.26
C ARG A 587 21.86 10.09 19.31
N TRP A 588 21.64 11.23 18.70
CA TRP A 588 20.34 11.93 18.72
C TRP A 588 19.90 12.28 17.33
N ALA A 589 18.63 12.07 17.05
CA ALA A 589 17.96 12.54 15.84
C ALA A 589 16.57 13.06 16.20
N TRP A 590 16.03 13.94 15.36
CA TRP A 590 14.66 14.41 15.49
C TRP A 590 14.08 14.70 14.10
N GLY A 591 12.79 14.78 14.01
CA GLY A 591 12.14 15.15 12.77
C GLY A 591 10.67 15.52 12.93
N VAL A 592 10.14 16.08 11.84
CA VAL A 592 8.75 16.47 11.69
C VAL A 592 8.23 15.91 10.37
N GLN A 593 7.06 15.31 10.41
CA GLN A 593 6.34 14.83 9.24
C GLN A 593 5.02 15.59 9.14
N HIS A 594 4.71 16.07 7.96
CA HIS A 594 3.49 16.82 7.69
C HIS A 594 2.83 16.34 6.40
N GLY A 595 1.60 15.86 6.50
CA GLY A 595 0.72 15.57 5.38
C GLY A 595 -0.32 16.68 5.20
N CYS A 596 -0.43 17.24 4.02
CA CYS A 596 -1.43 18.25 3.72
C CYS A 596 -2.52 17.66 2.80
N ASN A 597 -3.74 17.60 3.29
CA ASN A 597 -4.93 17.20 2.54
C ASN A 597 -5.76 18.45 2.24
N ILE A 598 -5.46 19.09 1.10
CA ILE A 598 -6.10 20.37 0.72
C ILE A 598 -7.29 20.13 -0.19
N ASP A 599 -7.23 19.14 -1.06
CA ASP A 599 -8.32 18.76 -1.96
C ASP A 599 -9.01 17.49 -1.46
N ARG A 600 -10.32 17.48 -1.58
CA ARG A 600 -11.22 16.49 -1.01
C ARG A 600 -11.71 15.55 -2.10
N GLY A 601 -11.54 14.23 -1.89
CA GLY A 601 -12.17 13.22 -2.71
C GLY A 601 -13.70 13.28 -2.58
N LYS A 602 -14.40 12.88 -3.64
CA LYS A 602 -15.88 12.76 -3.61
C LYS A 602 -16.29 11.33 -3.90
N ALA A 603 -17.34 10.88 -3.21
CA ALA A 603 -18.09 9.68 -3.56
C ALA A 603 -19.44 10.06 -4.17
N PHE A 604 -19.81 9.34 -5.24
CA PHE A 604 -21.04 9.57 -5.99
C PHE A 604 -21.90 8.32 -5.94
N ARG A 605 -22.97 8.36 -5.16
CA ARG A 605 -23.91 7.26 -4.99
C ARG A 605 -25.27 7.59 -5.64
N ILE A 606 -26.19 6.64 -5.67
CA ILE A 606 -27.51 6.89 -6.29
C ILE A 606 -28.24 8.07 -5.61
N ARG A 607 -28.20 8.12 -4.27
CA ARG A 607 -28.95 9.10 -3.47
C ARG A 607 -28.07 10.04 -2.66
N GLU A 608 -26.75 10.04 -2.91
CA GLU A 608 -25.82 10.79 -2.11
C GLU A 608 -24.65 11.30 -2.95
N VAL A 609 -24.19 12.51 -2.64
CA VAL A 609 -22.83 12.98 -2.99
C VAL A 609 -22.12 13.28 -1.69
N ARG A 610 -21.01 12.62 -1.43
CA ARG A 610 -20.19 12.79 -0.23
C ARG A 610 -18.85 13.40 -0.59
N GLU A 611 -18.43 14.43 0.13
CA GLU A 611 -17.10 15.03 0.03
C GLU A 611 -16.32 14.76 1.31
N PHE A 612 -15.20 14.07 1.20
CA PHE A 612 -14.36 13.72 2.35
C PHE A 612 -13.64 14.95 2.90
N TYR A 613 -13.41 14.97 4.21
CA TYR A 613 -12.74 16.05 4.92
C TYR A 613 -11.63 15.47 5.81
N ALA A 614 -10.44 16.06 5.73
CA ALA A 614 -9.36 15.78 6.67
C ALA A 614 -8.46 17.02 6.79
N GLU A 615 -8.18 17.42 8.02
CA GLU A 615 -7.18 18.45 8.31
C GLU A 615 -5.76 17.88 8.18
N PRO A 616 -4.74 18.74 8.05
CA PRO A 616 -3.35 18.30 7.99
C PRO A 616 -2.92 17.50 9.22
N PHE A 617 -2.16 16.44 8.99
CA PHE A 617 -1.60 15.58 10.02
C PHE A 617 -0.13 15.93 10.28
N VAL A 618 0.25 16.12 11.54
CA VAL A 618 1.64 16.40 11.93
C VAL A 618 2.11 15.39 12.97
N THR A 619 3.27 14.80 12.72
CA THR A 619 4.01 13.99 13.70
C THR A 619 5.36 14.64 13.97
N VAL A 620 5.75 14.71 15.23
CA VAL A 620 7.08 15.14 15.66
C VAL A 620 7.73 13.99 16.41
N TYR A 621 8.98 13.68 16.11
CA TYR A 621 9.67 12.60 16.80
C TYR A 621 11.06 12.98 17.28
N GLY A 622 11.51 12.30 18.34
CA GLY A 622 12.87 12.27 18.82
C GLY A 622 13.39 10.84 18.93
N GLN A 623 14.66 10.64 18.60
CA GLN A 623 15.33 9.36 18.72
C GLN A 623 16.63 9.50 19.50
N TRP A 624 16.90 8.53 20.37
CA TRP A 624 18.11 8.44 21.17
C TRP A 624 18.74 7.05 21.06
N LYS A 625 20.04 7.01 20.84
CA LYS A 625 20.87 5.78 20.83
C LYS A 625 21.84 5.82 21.98
N PRO A 626 21.49 5.22 23.14
CA PRO A 626 22.39 5.15 24.29
C PRO A 626 23.67 4.36 24.00
N ASP A 627 23.56 3.33 23.17
CA ASP A 627 24.64 2.51 22.67
C ASP A 627 24.34 2.04 21.21
N GLU A 628 25.29 1.33 20.58
CA GLU A 628 25.16 0.86 19.19
C GLU A 628 24.06 -0.19 18.97
N ARG A 629 23.54 -0.79 20.04
CA ARG A 629 22.57 -1.90 20.01
C ARG A 629 21.18 -1.49 20.46
N THR A 630 21.05 -0.31 21.05
CA THR A 630 19.78 0.16 21.64
C THR A 630 19.31 1.44 20.95
N THR A 631 18.05 1.47 20.54
CA THR A 631 17.38 2.66 20.02
C THR A 631 16.13 2.90 20.85
N VAL A 632 15.97 4.14 21.31
CA VAL A 632 14.74 4.64 21.92
C VAL A 632 14.18 5.74 21.03
N ARG A 633 12.91 5.63 20.67
CA ARG A 633 12.22 6.63 19.88
C ARG A 633 10.94 7.04 20.57
N VAL A 634 10.63 8.32 20.53
CA VAL A 634 9.39 8.91 21.06
C VAL A 634 8.77 9.76 19.95
N ASP A 635 7.52 9.49 19.63
CA ASP A 635 6.74 10.25 18.64
C ASP A 635 5.56 10.92 19.34
N LEU A 636 5.29 12.18 19.00
CA LEU A 636 4.03 12.87 19.24
C LEU A 636 3.25 12.84 17.93
N GLY A 637 2.31 11.92 17.81
CA GLY A 637 1.43 11.77 16.65
C GLY A 637 0.22 12.67 16.76
N ASN A 638 -0.32 13.04 15.60
CA ASN A 638 -1.45 13.97 15.51
C ASN A 638 -1.28 15.24 16.35
N ALA A 639 -0.08 15.84 16.34
CA ALA A 639 0.25 17.02 17.13
C ALA A 639 -0.65 18.23 16.85
N THR A 640 -1.36 18.24 15.74
CA THR A 640 -2.34 19.26 15.33
C THR A 640 -3.74 18.99 15.86
N ASN A 641 -3.98 17.81 16.46
CA ASN A 641 -5.32 17.39 16.91
C ASN A 641 -6.35 17.50 15.77
N ARG A 642 -6.02 16.92 14.60
CA ARG A 642 -6.77 17.09 13.34
C ARG A 642 -8.21 16.59 13.45
N ALA A 643 -9.11 17.26 12.76
CA ALA A 643 -10.44 16.76 12.47
C ALA A 643 -10.48 16.00 11.13
N THR A 644 -11.30 14.95 11.09
CA THR A 644 -11.66 14.19 9.88
C THR A 644 -13.18 14.10 9.76
N GLY A 645 -13.69 13.63 8.63
CA GLY A 645 -15.12 13.41 8.41
C GLY A 645 -15.54 13.60 6.97
N TYR A 646 -16.77 14.04 6.77
CA TYR A 646 -17.31 14.32 5.43
C TYR A 646 -18.45 15.32 5.46
N ASP A 647 -18.73 15.91 4.31
CA ASP A 647 -19.94 16.66 4.00
C ASP A 647 -20.71 15.87 2.95
N ARG A 648 -22.03 15.68 3.12
CA ARG A 648 -22.82 14.97 2.13
C ARG A 648 -24.17 15.64 1.86
N ASP A 649 -24.55 15.64 0.59
CA ASP A 649 -25.89 15.98 0.13
C ASP A 649 -26.68 14.68 -0.02
N ILE A 650 -27.76 14.52 0.73
CA ILE A 650 -28.69 13.39 0.67
C ILE A 650 -29.91 13.81 -0.13
N TYR A 651 -30.29 13.01 -1.12
CA TYR A 651 -31.41 13.27 -2.02
C TYR A 651 -32.65 12.47 -1.59
N THR A 652 -33.85 12.96 -1.92
CA THR A 652 -35.12 12.26 -1.61
C THR A 652 -35.32 10.99 -2.43
N GLY A 653 -34.54 10.81 -3.51
CA GLY A 653 -34.54 9.68 -4.42
C GLY A 653 -33.26 9.70 -5.27
N PRO A 654 -33.24 9.09 -6.46
CA PRO A 654 -32.08 9.12 -7.36
C PRO A 654 -31.69 10.57 -7.72
N ARG A 655 -30.36 10.86 -7.74
CA ARG A 655 -29.78 12.22 -7.89
C ARG A 655 -30.16 12.92 -9.19
N ASP A 656 -30.42 12.17 -10.26
CA ASP A 656 -30.78 12.69 -11.58
C ASP A 656 -32.18 13.37 -11.64
N VAL A 657 -33.08 12.91 -10.77
CA VAL A 657 -34.50 13.33 -10.81
C VAL A 657 -35.03 13.87 -9.48
N SER A 658 -34.25 13.80 -8.40
CA SER A 658 -34.73 14.13 -7.06
C SER A 658 -34.03 15.35 -6.46
N PRO A 659 -34.74 16.18 -5.68
CA PRO A 659 -34.12 17.28 -4.95
C PRO A 659 -33.34 16.78 -3.74
N ILE A 660 -32.41 17.61 -3.24
CA ILE A 660 -31.73 17.38 -1.97
C ILE A 660 -32.78 17.39 -0.84
N ALA A 661 -32.75 16.33 -0.01
CA ALA A 661 -33.58 16.24 1.19
C ALA A 661 -32.98 17.06 2.34
N PHE A 662 -31.67 16.88 2.58
CA PHE A 662 -30.89 17.60 3.58
C PHE A 662 -29.40 17.51 3.27
N ARG A 663 -28.63 18.39 3.90
CA ARG A 663 -27.16 18.34 3.93
C ARG A 663 -26.71 17.85 5.28
N GLU A 664 -25.71 16.97 5.31
CA GLU A 664 -25.12 16.44 6.54
C GLU A 664 -23.64 16.77 6.61
N VAL A 665 -23.21 17.25 7.76
CA VAL A 665 -21.80 17.50 8.10
C VAL A 665 -21.42 16.59 9.26
N ARG A 666 -20.45 15.74 9.05
CA ARG A 666 -19.85 14.90 10.10
C ARG A 666 -18.40 15.31 10.33
N ARG A 667 -18.03 15.54 11.56
CA ARG A 667 -16.65 15.82 11.97
C ARG A 667 -16.34 15.01 13.21
N THR A 668 -15.18 14.38 13.21
CA THR A 668 -14.61 13.69 14.35
C THR A 668 -13.18 14.17 14.58
N GLN A 669 -12.73 14.16 15.79
CA GLN A 669 -11.44 14.68 16.18
C GLN A 669 -10.70 13.61 17.00
N MET A 670 -9.63 13.07 16.42
CA MET A 670 -8.76 12.14 17.10
C MET A 670 -7.78 12.89 17.99
N SER A 671 -7.65 12.48 19.23
CA SER A 671 -6.70 13.10 20.16
C SER A 671 -5.24 12.85 19.76
N PRO A 672 -4.31 13.78 20.04
CA PRO A 672 -2.88 13.51 19.95
C PRO A 672 -2.48 12.33 20.83
N TRP A 673 -1.50 11.56 20.37
CA TRP A 673 -0.98 10.39 21.10
C TRP A 673 0.55 10.43 21.19
N VAL A 674 1.09 9.75 22.19
CA VAL A 674 2.54 9.55 22.35
C VAL A 674 2.86 8.09 22.08
N PHE A 675 3.78 7.85 21.15
CA PHE A 675 4.34 6.53 20.91
C PHE A 675 5.75 6.45 21.45
N VAL A 676 6.05 5.37 22.15
CA VAL A 676 7.39 5.08 22.68
C VAL A 676 7.83 3.74 22.15
N GLN A 677 9.00 3.70 21.54
CA GLN A 677 9.63 2.48 21.04
C GLN A 677 10.99 2.26 21.69
N VAL A 678 11.24 1.04 22.11
CA VAL A 678 12.56 0.59 22.55
C VAL A 678 12.93 -0.66 21.75
N ARG A 679 13.99 -0.58 20.95
CA ARG A 679 14.53 -1.67 20.16
C ARG A 679 15.95 -2.00 20.65
N ARG A 680 16.23 -3.29 20.85
CA ARG A 680 17.56 -3.78 21.25
C ARG A 680 17.97 -5.00 20.46
N THR A 681 19.21 -4.97 19.92
CA THR A 681 19.88 -6.08 19.28
C THR A 681 20.87 -6.72 20.24
N PHE A 682 20.95 -8.07 20.29
CA PHE A 682 21.78 -8.85 21.21
C PHE A 682 22.82 -9.68 20.46
#